data_3211d01f9658de46270407d0e939e190
#
_entry.id   3211d01f9658de46270407d0e939e190
#
_cell.length_a   1.000
_cell.length_b   1.000
_cell.length_c   1.000
_cell.angle_alpha   90.00
_cell.angle_beta   90.00
_cell.angle_gamma   90.00
#
_symmetry.space_group_name_H-M   'P 1'
#
loop_
_entity.id
_entity.type
_entity.pdbx_description
1 polymer ?
#
loop_
_entity_poly.entity_id
_entity_poly.type
_entity_poly.pdbx_seq_one_letter_code
_entity_poly.pdbx_strand_id
1 'polypeptide(L)'
;MTPEYRSALDAISCGRIYPDLLKEGTRWCARWRAFDAPENRLVDRFVRKAAIVPSCADAELQRHETLHDAWLAALRSRTGIVNWDDAECREFSKALSEWHGEADGAVRKAIVFSFSSSEASFSLSCAVPVGKRALKALGEATFVEGVLRSLKKTGDGRLSVSLSREEAGRFVSSGVRRLEAAGYRVEGADISCGLEVGGELDDAEGGQETAKFTLVVRVAGEPVSAAEVKFLLDQGSSLVFFRGRWIEVDRNILKCAYRALEKNGQVKLRKRDALRFALGLGRVSGLDVGELKARGWLRGLVGRLRATGAEACSVGAIDAFRGELRDYQARGVVWMKFLADNGFGALLADDMGLGKTVEAIAWMLASGGGPYLVVAPLTLLSNWRHELSRFAPGLKVMVHQGEGRAGELEFAALAARHDVVLVSYSLVSRDLSRVSSVRWRGVVLDEAQAVKNAATRLSAAVRSLDAERRVALTGTPVENSALDVWGIEEFLNPGFLGPRAEFARRFVALKSATEMERASAKLRHALEPFVLRRLKSDPAIGAQLGEKRFVDEYCELGADERREYENALSEFRFGQRRKGDALRLITRLKLVCDGKAKLERLLALVEEIFASGESVLVFSQYVKVGEWLKRELEKRFSRKFQFLHGALGAKERERRIAAFSSSPAPEAFILSLRTGGFGLNLVKAAHVVHFDRWWNPAVENQATDRTHRIGQTKTVFVHRMISSGTIEERVHELLESKSALASGIVAGGESYLMKLEADELVRISELR
;
A
#
# COMPACT_ATOMS: atom_id res chain seq x y z
N MET A 1 19.65 46.03 -5.72
CA MET A 1 19.23 44.66 -6.08
C MET A 1 18.51 44.04 -4.87
N THR A 2 17.22 43.76 -4.95
CA THR A 2 16.50 43.14 -3.83
C THR A 2 16.98 41.69 -3.65
N PRO A 3 16.91 41.12 -2.44
CA PRO A 3 17.27 39.71 -2.20
C PRO A 3 16.55 38.72 -3.15
N GLU A 4 15.31 39.03 -3.52
CA GLU A 4 14.48 38.24 -4.44
C GLU A 4 15.02 38.28 -5.89
N TYR A 5 15.53 39.42 -6.35
CA TYR A 5 16.15 39.57 -7.67
C TYR A 5 17.44 38.74 -7.77
N ARG A 6 18.24 38.74 -6.70
CA ARG A 6 19.45 37.91 -6.62
C ARG A 6 19.14 36.42 -6.64
N SER A 7 18.11 36.03 -5.89
CA SER A 7 17.63 34.63 -5.86
C SER A 7 17.11 34.15 -7.23
N ALA A 8 16.41 35.02 -7.98
CA ALA A 8 15.93 34.67 -9.33
C ALA A 8 17.07 34.57 -10.34
N LEU A 9 18.06 35.48 -10.28
CA LEU A 9 19.28 35.41 -11.10
C LEU A 9 20.07 34.11 -10.82
N ASP A 10 20.25 33.80 -9.55
CA ASP A 10 20.91 32.55 -9.13
C ASP A 10 20.11 31.31 -9.61
N ALA A 11 18.79 31.37 -9.56
CA ALA A 11 17.94 30.28 -10.02
C ALA A 11 18.00 30.07 -11.55
N ILE A 12 18.10 31.12 -12.34
CA ILE A 12 18.27 31.05 -13.80
C ILE A 12 19.70 30.60 -14.15
N SER A 13 20.70 31.14 -13.51
CA SER A 13 22.11 30.77 -13.75
C SER A 13 22.42 29.34 -13.38
N CYS A 14 21.65 28.75 -12.46
CA CYS A 14 21.75 27.36 -12.01
C CYS A 14 20.81 26.40 -12.74
N GLY A 15 20.09 26.82 -13.80
CA GLY A 15 19.17 25.98 -14.56
C GLY A 15 17.91 25.53 -13.82
N ARG A 16 17.57 26.19 -12.69
CA ARG A 16 16.34 25.87 -11.93
C ARG A 16 15.08 26.43 -12.52
N ILE A 17 15.19 27.50 -13.27
CA ILE A 17 14.11 28.16 -13.98
C ILE A 17 14.49 28.13 -15.44
N TYR A 18 13.67 27.55 -16.25
CA TYR A 18 13.87 27.44 -17.69
C TYR A 18 12.63 27.95 -18.43
N PRO A 19 12.81 28.46 -19.66
CA PRO A 19 11.69 28.87 -20.49
C PRO A 19 11.04 27.66 -21.14
N ASP A 20 9.71 27.69 -21.24
CA ASP A 20 8.90 26.63 -21.84
C ASP A 20 7.75 27.21 -22.68
N LEU A 21 7.12 26.38 -23.50
CA LEU A 21 5.97 26.75 -24.34
C LEU A 21 4.79 25.88 -23.98
N LEU A 22 3.73 26.48 -23.44
CA LEU A 22 2.57 25.79 -22.88
C LEU A 22 1.28 26.26 -23.56
N LYS A 23 0.35 25.30 -23.76
CA LYS A 23 -0.99 25.60 -24.22
C LYS A 23 -1.89 25.98 -23.05
N GLU A 24 -2.36 27.21 -22.98
CA GLU A 24 -3.32 27.73 -22.01
C GLU A 24 -4.69 27.95 -22.69
N GLY A 25 -5.62 27.03 -22.54
CA GLY A 25 -6.89 27.02 -23.24
C GLY A 25 -6.69 26.88 -24.77
N THR A 26 -7.13 27.89 -25.55
CA THR A 26 -6.96 27.92 -27.02
C THR A 26 -5.66 28.60 -27.48
N ARG A 27 -4.83 29.10 -26.57
CA ARG A 27 -3.63 29.90 -26.88
C ARG A 27 -2.35 29.25 -26.39
N TRP A 28 -1.28 29.42 -27.12
CA TRP A 28 0.04 29.02 -26.69
C TRP A 28 0.77 30.20 -26.03
N CYS A 29 1.41 29.92 -24.89
CA CYS A 29 2.06 30.95 -24.09
C CYS A 29 3.48 30.51 -23.72
N ALA A 30 4.44 31.40 -23.97
CA ALA A 30 5.80 31.24 -23.47
C ALA A 30 5.84 31.57 -21.96
N ARG A 31 6.32 30.63 -21.15
CA ARG A 31 6.36 30.72 -19.67
C ARG A 31 7.70 30.30 -19.12
N TRP A 32 8.01 30.81 -17.92
CA TRP A 32 9.14 30.35 -17.14
C TRP A 32 8.69 29.25 -16.18
N ARG A 33 9.36 28.12 -16.20
CA ARG A 33 9.10 26.99 -15.30
C ARG A 33 10.25 26.79 -14.33
N ALA A 34 9.89 26.36 -13.11
CA ALA A 34 10.84 25.89 -12.11
C ALA A 34 10.95 24.37 -12.17
N PHE A 35 12.13 23.80 -11.96
CA PHE A 35 12.39 22.35 -12.04
C PHE A 35 11.60 21.57 -10.98
N ASP A 36 11.40 22.17 -9.79
CA ASP A 36 10.74 21.51 -8.65
C ASP A 36 9.25 21.88 -8.48
N ALA A 37 8.73 22.81 -9.29
CA ALA A 37 7.34 23.26 -9.22
C ALA A 37 6.85 23.66 -10.62
N PRO A 38 6.01 22.85 -11.26
CA PRO A 38 5.64 23.04 -12.66
C PRO A 38 4.90 24.35 -12.98
N GLU A 39 4.35 25.07 -11.99
CA GLU A 39 3.72 26.38 -12.20
C GLU A 39 3.99 27.34 -11.03
N ASN A 40 5.02 28.14 -11.12
CA ASN A 40 5.23 29.20 -10.16
C ASN A 40 4.96 30.59 -10.78
N ARG A 41 3.71 31.04 -10.73
CA ARG A 41 3.25 32.33 -11.27
C ARG A 41 4.01 33.55 -10.70
N LEU A 42 4.51 33.43 -9.48
CA LEU A 42 5.32 34.47 -8.86
C LEU A 42 6.69 34.59 -9.53
N VAL A 43 7.33 33.46 -9.83
CA VAL A 43 8.62 33.40 -10.54
C VAL A 43 8.46 33.90 -11.96
N ASP A 44 7.45 33.48 -12.71
CA ASP A 44 7.17 33.95 -14.06
C ASP A 44 6.97 35.47 -14.10
N ARG A 45 6.17 36.00 -13.18
CA ARG A 45 5.95 37.46 -13.05
C ARG A 45 7.22 38.23 -12.72
N PHE A 46 8.07 37.68 -11.86
CA PHE A 46 9.31 38.31 -11.43
C PHE A 46 10.37 38.31 -12.55
N VAL A 47 10.59 37.17 -13.20
CA VAL A 47 11.57 37.01 -14.28
C VAL A 47 11.22 37.88 -15.49
N ARG A 48 9.93 37.95 -15.86
CA ARG A 48 9.44 38.86 -16.92
C ARG A 48 9.71 40.34 -16.59
N LYS A 49 9.47 40.74 -15.35
CA LYS A 49 9.73 42.11 -14.88
C LYS A 49 11.22 42.47 -14.90
N ALA A 50 12.07 41.48 -14.69
CA ALA A 50 13.53 41.67 -14.72
C ALA A 50 14.12 41.64 -16.14
N ALA A 51 13.34 41.35 -17.18
CA ALA A 51 13.77 41.25 -18.58
C ALA A 51 14.98 40.30 -18.81
N ILE A 52 15.08 39.25 -17.98
CA ILE A 52 16.16 38.27 -18.06
C ILE A 52 15.75 37.17 -19.04
N VAL A 53 16.52 36.93 -20.07
CA VAL A 53 16.36 35.87 -21.03
C VAL A 53 17.68 35.11 -21.13
N PRO A 54 17.72 33.79 -20.86
CA PRO A 54 18.94 33.02 -21.05
C PRO A 54 19.31 32.99 -22.54
N SER A 55 20.59 33.01 -22.85
CA SER A 55 21.05 32.76 -24.21
C SER A 55 20.95 31.27 -24.53
N CYS A 56 19.79 30.85 -25.04
CA CYS A 56 19.59 29.51 -25.57
C CYS A 56 20.23 29.44 -26.96
N ALA A 57 21.52 29.17 -27.04
CA ALA A 57 22.25 29.04 -28.30
C ALA A 57 22.53 27.58 -28.60
N ASP A 58 21.49 26.75 -28.74
CA ASP A 58 21.66 25.37 -29.11
C ASP A 58 21.30 25.15 -30.60
N ALA A 59 22.12 24.40 -31.31
CA ALA A 59 21.98 24.19 -32.76
C ALA A 59 20.65 23.50 -33.16
N GLU A 60 20.01 22.77 -32.25
CA GLU A 60 18.72 22.14 -32.52
C GLU A 60 17.54 23.13 -32.49
N LEU A 61 17.56 24.10 -31.56
CA LEU A 61 16.56 25.17 -31.54
C LEU A 61 16.81 26.22 -32.63
N GLN A 62 18.05 26.36 -33.10
CA GLN A 62 18.41 27.25 -34.21
C GLN A 62 17.89 26.77 -35.58
N ARG A 63 17.53 25.51 -35.73
CA ARG A 63 16.85 25.03 -36.97
C ARG A 63 15.46 25.66 -37.17
N HIS A 64 14.91 26.26 -36.13
CA HIS A 64 13.63 26.97 -36.16
C HIS A 64 13.86 28.48 -35.85
N GLU A 65 14.81 29.12 -36.55
CA GLU A 65 15.23 30.50 -36.26
C GLU A 65 14.07 31.49 -36.09
N THR A 66 13.11 31.46 -37.00
CA THR A 66 11.94 32.35 -36.95
C THR A 66 11.02 32.08 -35.77
N LEU A 67 10.79 30.80 -35.43
CA LEU A 67 9.98 30.40 -34.30
C LEU A 67 10.70 30.68 -32.99
N HIS A 68 12.01 30.45 -32.94
CA HIS A 68 12.85 30.74 -31.77
C HIS A 68 12.85 32.22 -31.40
N ASP A 69 13.03 33.14 -32.39
CA ASP A 69 13.01 34.56 -32.16
C ASP A 69 11.64 35.09 -31.72
N ALA A 70 10.56 34.56 -32.29
CA ALA A 70 9.20 34.89 -31.89
C ALA A 70 8.90 34.39 -30.48
N TRP A 71 9.40 33.20 -30.10
CA TRP A 71 9.27 32.64 -28.73
C TRP A 71 10.06 33.46 -27.71
N LEU A 72 11.29 33.91 -28.03
CA LEU A 72 12.07 34.82 -27.20
C LEU A 72 11.37 36.16 -27.04
N ALA A 73 10.75 36.69 -28.11
CA ALA A 73 9.99 37.95 -28.03
C ALA A 73 8.74 37.76 -27.15
N ALA A 74 8.05 36.64 -27.24
CA ALA A 74 6.91 36.33 -26.38
C ALA A 74 7.31 36.19 -24.92
N LEU A 75 8.45 35.57 -24.59
CA LEU A 75 9.00 35.48 -23.23
C LEU A 75 9.28 36.88 -22.61
N ARG A 76 9.64 37.85 -23.45
CA ARG A 76 9.88 39.25 -23.04
C ARG A 76 8.58 40.04 -22.91
N SER A 77 7.50 39.63 -23.54
CA SER A 77 6.22 40.32 -23.55
C SER A 77 5.44 40.13 -22.21
N ARG A 78 4.55 41.05 -21.90
CA ARG A 78 3.67 40.98 -20.72
C ARG A 78 2.63 39.85 -20.81
N THR A 79 2.21 39.53 -22.02
CA THR A 79 1.18 38.50 -22.27
C THR A 79 1.76 37.10 -22.41
N GLY A 80 2.97 36.98 -22.95
CA GLY A 80 3.64 35.72 -23.24
C GLY A 80 2.95 34.91 -24.36
N ILE A 81 1.99 35.50 -25.09
CA ILE A 81 1.22 34.81 -26.13
C ILE A 81 2.07 34.68 -27.38
N VAL A 82 2.05 33.50 -27.96
CA VAL A 82 2.71 33.16 -29.23
C VAL A 82 1.65 33.03 -30.31
N ASN A 83 1.82 33.79 -31.41
CA ASN A 83 0.88 33.81 -32.52
C ASN A 83 1.34 32.83 -33.63
N TRP A 84 1.42 31.56 -33.30
CA TRP A 84 1.72 30.48 -34.25
C TRP A 84 0.51 29.56 -34.39
N ASP A 85 0.50 28.76 -35.46
CA ASP A 85 -0.52 27.72 -35.56
C ASP A 85 -0.27 26.57 -34.53
N ASP A 86 -1.27 25.74 -34.38
CA ASP A 86 -1.24 24.63 -33.40
C ASP A 86 -0.21 23.53 -33.75
N ALA A 87 0.16 23.41 -35.04
CA ALA A 87 1.12 22.41 -35.50
C ALA A 87 2.55 22.87 -35.21
N GLU A 88 2.88 24.13 -35.56
CA GLU A 88 4.16 24.77 -35.28
C GLU A 88 4.45 24.80 -33.80
N CYS A 89 3.44 25.16 -32.98
CA CYS A 89 3.55 25.18 -31.52
C CYS A 89 3.84 23.80 -30.93
N ARG A 90 3.20 22.75 -31.43
CA ARG A 90 3.44 21.36 -30.94
C ARG A 90 4.82 20.86 -31.32
N GLU A 91 5.27 21.14 -32.56
CA GLU A 91 6.59 20.74 -33.02
C GLU A 91 7.69 21.42 -32.20
N PHE A 92 7.57 22.73 -32.00
CA PHE A 92 8.53 23.49 -31.17
C PHE A 92 8.49 23.10 -29.68
N SER A 93 7.31 22.84 -29.10
CA SER A 93 7.17 22.34 -27.75
C SER A 93 7.79 20.95 -27.58
N LYS A 94 7.69 20.08 -28.61
CA LYS A 94 8.35 18.78 -28.64
C LYS A 94 9.87 18.94 -28.69
N ALA A 95 10.40 19.78 -29.55
CA ALA A 95 11.82 20.08 -29.63
C ALA A 95 12.38 20.67 -28.33
N LEU A 96 11.60 21.56 -27.65
CA LEU A 96 11.94 22.06 -26.33
C LEU A 96 11.97 20.96 -25.27
N SER A 97 11.00 20.04 -25.28
CA SER A 97 10.91 18.92 -24.34
C SER A 97 12.06 17.94 -24.53
N GLU A 98 12.42 17.61 -25.78
CA GLU A 98 13.57 16.79 -26.13
C GLU A 98 14.89 17.49 -25.69
N TRP A 99 15.02 18.78 -25.93
CA TRP A 99 16.15 19.58 -25.47
C TRP A 99 16.30 19.59 -23.94
N HIS A 100 15.18 19.57 -23.20
CA HIS A 100 15.19 19.52 -21.71
C HIS A 100 15.42 18.12 -21.16
N GLY A 101 14.94 17.06 -21.81
CA GLY A 101 14.88 15.70 -21.26
C GLY A 101 16.04 14.77 -21.62
N GLU A 102 16.37 14.61 -22.90
CA GLU A 102 17.34 13.60 -23.35
C GLU A 102 18.81 14.05 -23.23
N ALA A 103 19.09 15.32 -23.47
CA ALA A 103 20.46 15.83 -23.44
C ALA A 103 21.07 15.90 -22.04
N ASP A 104 20.24 16.10 -21.01
CA ASP A 104 20.71 16.31 -19.64
C ASP A 104 21.16 15.03 -18.94
N GLY A 105 20.50 13.89 -19.21
CA GLY A 105 20.84 12.60 -18.57
C GLY A 105 22.20 12.06 -19.00
N ALA A 106 22.53 12.13 -20.29
CA ALA A 106 23.81 11.67 -20.82
C ALA A 106 24.95 12.61 -20.40
N VAL A 107 24.71 13.93 -20.41
CA VAL A 107 25.70 14.93 -20.01
C VAL A 107 25.97 14.90 -18.51
N ARG A 108 24.94 14.73 -17.65
CA ARG A 108 25.11 14.55 -16.20
C ARG A 108 25.94 13.32 -15.88
N LYS A 109 25.71 12.19 -16.55
CA LYS A 109 26.51 10.96 -16.39
C LYS A 109 27.96 11.12 -16.82
N ALA A 110 28.25 12.03 -17.77
CA ALA A 110 29.60 12.33 -18.24
C ALA A 110 30.38 13.27 -17.29
N ILE A 111 29.69 13.97 -16.36
CA ILE A 111 30.33 14.76 -15.31
C ILE A 111 30.64 13.81 -14.14
N VAL A 112 31.92 13.61 -13.89
CA VAL A 112 32.39 12.73 -12.80
C VAL A 112 32.97 13.60 -11.69
N PHE A 113 32.40 13.49 -10.50
CA PHE A 113 32.95 14.06 -9.28
C PHE A 113 33.84 13.01 -8.60
N SER A 114 35.13 13.33 -8.43
CA SER A 114 36.09 12.46 -7.79
C SER A 114 36.43 12.99 -6.41
N PHE A 115 36.05 12.28 -5.37
CA PHE A 115 36.41 12.56 -3.99
C PHE A 115 37.71 11.86 -3.65
N SER A 116 38.67 12.59 -3.10
CA SER A 116 39.90 11.98 -2.59
C SER A 116 40.15 12.40 -1.14
N SER A 117 40.67 11.46 -0.36
CA SER A 117 40.97 11.64 1.06
C SER A 117 42.35 11.11 1.39
N SER A 118 43.10 11.88 2.20
CA SER A 118 44.32 11.45 2.86
C SER A 118 44.15 11.59 4.37
N GLU A 119 45.17 11.22 5.16
CA GLU A 119 45.08 11.37 6.62
C GLU A 119 44.85 12.85 7.06
N ALA A 120 45.34 13.81 6.28
CA ALA A 120 45.33 15.22 6.64
C ALA A 120 44.44 16.12 5.76
N SER A 121 43.96 15.65 4.60
CA SER A 121 43.25 16.49 3.63
C SER A 121 42.14 15.79 2.89
N PHE A 122 41.13 16.54 2.51
CA PHE A 122 40.04 16.11 1.65
C PHE A 122 39.95 17.03 0.44
N SER A 123 39.79 16.47 -0.72
CA SER A 123 39.53 17.25 -1.93
C SER A 123 38.43 16.62 -2.77
N LEU A 124 37.68 17.49 -3.42
CA LEU A 124 36.68 17.10 -4.41
C LEU A 124 37.08 17.73 -5.73
N SER A 125 37.25 16.91 -6.74
CA SER A 125 37.59 17.36 -8.09
C SER A 125 36.50 16.95 -9.07
N CYS A 126 36.39 17.69 -10.19
CA CYS A 126 35.41 17.40 -11.22
C CYS A 126 36.05 17.49 -12.59
N ALA A 127 35.85 16.46 -13.41
CA ALA A 127 36.14 16.46 -14.83
C ALA A 127 34.86 16.83 -15.58
N VAL A 128 34.88 17.98 -16.28
CA VAL A 128 33.74 18.48 -17.04
C VAL A 128 34.02 18.30 -18.53
N PRO A 129 33.17 17.63 -19.31
CA PRO A 129 33.30 17.57 -20.75
C PRO A 129 33.28 18.98 -21.39
N VAL A 130 33.96 19.16 -22.50
CA VAL A 130 33.97 20.44 -23.21
C VAL A 130 32.61 20.72 -23.83
N GLY A 131 31.96 21.83 -23.44
CA GLY A 131 30.68 22.24 -24.04
C GLY A 131 29.79 23.05 -23.10
N LYS A 132 28.93 23.88 -23.69
CA LYS A 132 28.00 24.76 -22.93
C LYS A 132 26.99 23.92 -22.08
N ARG A 133 26.54 22.76 -22.58
CA ARG A 133 25.63 21.85 -21.87
C ARG A 133 26.28 21.29 -20.59
N ALA A 134 27.55 20.92 -20.66
CA ALA A 134 28.28 20.42 -19.50
C ALA A 134 28.48 21.50 -18.41
N LEU A 135 28.70 22.78 -18.81
CA LEU A 135 28.79 23.90 -17.89
C LEU A 135 27.43 24.18 -17.21
N LYS A 136 26.32 24.03 -17.96
CA LYS A 136 24.95 24.13 -17.39
C LYS A 136 24.70 23.04 -16.36
N ALA A 137 24.96 21.79 -16.72
CA ALA A 137 24.79 20.67 -15.83
C ALA A 137 25.69 20.78 -14.58
N LEU A 138 26.89 21.29 -14.70
CA LEU A 138 27.74 21.60 -13.54
C LEU A 138 27.11 22.71 -12.66
N GLY A 139 26.49 23.71 -13.25
CA GLY A 139 25.75 24.75 -12.52
C GLY A 139 24.59 24.15 -11.71
N GLU A 140 23.87 23.19 -12.29
CA GLU A 140 22.81 22.44 -11.59
C GLU A 140 23.38 21.63 -10.44
N ALA A 141 24.52 20.93 -10.65
CA ALA A 141 25.20 20.19 -9.58
C ALA A 141 25.63 21.09 -8.41
N THR A 142 26.10 22.30 -8.66
CA THR A 142 26.49 23.27 -7.59
C THR A 142 25.29 23.71 -6.75
N PHE A 143 24.10 23.55 -7.29
CA PHE A 143 22.89 23.84 -6.59
C PHE A 143 22.42 22.64 -5.74
N VAL A 144 22.49 21.43 -6.30
CA VAL A 144 22.20 20.16 -5.58
C VAL A 144 23.14 20.02 -4.38
N GLU A 145 24.42 20.40 -4.55
CA GLU A 145 25.43 20.35 -3.50
C GLU A 145 26.20 21.65 -3.37
N GLY A 146 25.91 22.38 -2.31
CA GLY A 146 26.43 23.72 -2.09
C GLY A 146 27.97 23.85 -2.01
N VAL A 147 28.65 22.79 -1.58
CA VAL A 147 30.13 22.70 -1.52
C VAL A 147 30.76 22.88 -2.90
N LEU A 148 30.08 22.44 -3.96
CA LEU A 148 30.56 22.56 -5.34
C LEU A 148 30.68 24.03 -5.82
N ARG A 149 30.07 24.98 -5.14
CA ARG A 149 30.21 26.43 -5.46
C ARG A 149 31.63 26.97 -5.27
N SER A 150 32.42 26.27 -4.45
CA SER A 150 33.80 26.63 -4.16
C SER A 150 34.82 26.02 -5.12
N LEU A 151 34.38 25.27 -6.15
CA LEU A 151 35.25 24.68 -7.16
C LEU A 151 36.07 25.75 -7.89
N LYS A 152 37.37 25.54 -7.95
CA LYS A 152 38.33 26.43 -8.66
C LYS A 152 39.06 25.62 -9.72
N LYS A 153 39.39 26.31 -10.83
CA LYS A 153 40.15 25.68 -11.90
C LYS A 153 41.60 25.48 -11.45
N THR A 154 42.10 24.25 -11.59
CA THR A 154 43.49 23.90 -11.33
C THR A 154 44.35 24.02 -12.60
N GLY A 155 45.66 24.02 -12.45
CA GLY A 155 46.60 24.15 -13.58
C GLY A 155 46.51 23.08 -14.64
N ASP A 156 45.95 21.91 -14.30
CA ASP A 156 45.66 20.78 -15.22
C ASP A 156 44.30 20.86 -15.93
N GLY A 157 43.58 21.99 -15.73
CA GLY A 157 42.28 22.22 -16.37
C GLY A 157 41.07 21.58 -15.68
N ARG A 158 41.27 20.85 -14.59
CA ARG A 158 40.19 20.31 -13.76
C ARG A 158 39.64 21.36 -12.81
N LEU A 159 38.45 21.12 -12.29
CA LEU A 159 37.90 21.94 -11.22
C LEU A 159 38.08 21.15 -9.90
N SER A 160 38.61 21.83 -8.87
CA SER A 160 38.76 21.21 -7.55
C SER A 160 38.48 22.18 -6.40
N VAL A 161 38.14 21.60 -5.24
CA VAL A 161 37.95 22.28 -3.98
C VAL A 161 38.54 21.46 -2.84
N SER A 162 39.25 22.11 -1.93
CA SER A 162 39.69 21.48 -0.67
C SER A 162 38.54 21.61 0.35
N LEU A 163 38.26 20.54 1.05
CA LEU A 163 37.18 20.46 2.02
C LEU A 163 37.77 20.43 3.43
N SER A 164 37.13 21.11 4.35
CA SER A 164 37.30 20.84 5.77
C SER A 164 36.75 19.46 6.13
N ARG A 165 37.16 18.93 7.28
CA ARG A 165 36.70 17.64 7.78
C ARG A 165 35.16 17.58 7.95
N GLU A 166 34.54 18.68 8.36
CA GLU A 166 33.10 18.80 8.52
C GLU A 166 32.35 18.84 7.18
N GLU A 167 32.93 19.57 6.19
CA GLU A 167 32.36 19.63 4.83
C GLU A 167 32.48 18.28 4.13
N ALA A 168 33.62 17.62 4.26
CA ALA A 168 33.83 16.28 3.75
C ALA A 168 32.83 15.27 4.35
N GLY A 169 32.63 15.32 5.68
CA GLY A 169 31.61 14.51 6.36
C GLY A 169 30.20 14.77 5.86
N ARG A 170 29.80 16.04 5.70
CA ARG A 170 28.48 16.40 5.14
C ARG A 170 28.33 15.98 3.67
N PHE A 171 29.38 16.12 2.90
CA PHE A 171 29.40 15.73 1.49
C PHE A 171 29.20 14.21 1.34
N VAL A 172 29.95 13.42 2.08
CA VAL A 172 29.84 11.94 2.05
C VAL A 172 28.49 11.46 2.55
N SER A 173 28.00 12.01 3.67
CA SER A 173 26.74 11.55 4.30
C SER A 173 25.49 11.88 3.49
N SER A 174 25.45 13.00 2.82
CA SER A 174 24.25 13.47 2.12
C SER A 174 24.49 14.01 0.71
N GLY A 175 25.64 14.61 0.45
CA GLY A 175 25.98 15.23 -0.83
C GLY A 175 26.08 14.20 -1.95
N VAL A 176 26.79 13.10 -1.71
CA VAL A 176 26.92 11.99 -2.67
C VAL A 176 25.55 11.49 -3.12
N ARG A 177 24.68 11.15 -2.17
CA ARG A 177 23.32 10.64 -2.49
C ARG A 177 22.49 11.67 -3.27
N ARG A 178 22.61 12.95 -2.95
CA ARG A 178 21.89 14.01 -3.68
C ARG A 178 22.38 14.14 -5.12
N LEU A 179 23.69 14.07 -5.34
CA LEU A 179 24.26 14.11 -6.68
C LEU A 179 23.90 12.87 -7.50
N GLU A 180 23.97 11.67 -6.92
CA GLU A 180 23.57 10.44 -7.57
C GLU A 180 22.08 10.41 -7.91
N ALA A 181 21.23 10.86 -6.99
CA ALA A 181 19.78 11.00 -7.22
C ALA A 181 19.47 12.02 -8.34
N ALA A 182 20.31 13.03 -8.53
CA ALA A 182 20.22 13.99 -9.63
C ALA A 182 20.86 13.49 -10.93
N GLY A 183 21.40 12.24 -10.96
CA GLY A 183 21.95 11.59 -12.16
C GLY A 183 23.42 11.85 -12.41
N TYR A 184 24.17 12.41 -11.45
CA TYR A 184 25.62 12.58 -11.54
C TYR A 184 26.37 11.35 -11.05
N ARG A 185 27.61 11.19 -11.50
CA ARG A 185 28.50 10.10 -11.05
C ARG A 185 29.49 10.64 -10.03
N VAL A 186 29.59 9.97 -8.88
CA VAL A 186 30.55 10.29 -7.83
C VAL A 186 31.50 9.11 -7.64
N GLU A 187 32.80 9.35 -7.70
CA GLU A 187 33.85 8.33 -7.54
C GLU A 187 34.74 8.66 -6.33
N GLY A 188 35.34 7.62 -5.74
CA GLY A 188 36.26 7.75 -4.62
C GLY A 188 35.62 8.07 -3.27
N ALA A 189 34.30 8.16 -3.23
CA ALA A 189 33.55 8.35 -1.99
C ALA A 189 33.26 7.02 -1.25
N ASP A 190 34.03 5.99 -1.50
CA ASP A 190 33.97 4.69 -0.80
C ASP A 190 34.43 4.83 0.67
N ILE A 191 33.83 5.79 1.35
CA ILE A 191 33.89 5.85 2.80
C ILE A 191 32.89 4.83 3.28
N SER A 192 33.36 3.77 3.91
CA SER A 192 32.48 2.73 4.43
C SER A 192 31.47 3.37 5.39
N CYS A 193 30.23 3.50 4.93
CA CYS A 193 29.12 3.85 5.79
C CYS A 193 28.99 2.78 6.82
N GLY A 194 29.34 3.11 8.08
CA GLY A 194 28.61 2.26 8.91
C GLY A 194 29.19 1.64 10.11
N LEU A 195 28.63 2.08 11.18
CA LEU A 195 28.47 1.28 12.38
C LEU A 195 27.37 0.26 12.10
N GLU A 196 27.75 -1.00 12.00
CA GLU A 196 26.81 -2.12 11.96
C GLU A 196 26.65 -2.67 13.37
N VAL A 197 25.40 -2.79 13.80
CA VAL A 197 25.06 -3.41 15.08
C VAL A 197 24.44 -4.75 14.79
N GLY A 198 25.16 -5.79 15.06
CA GLY A 198 24.73 -7.17 14.90
C GLY A 198 24.83 -7.93 16.22
N GLY A 199 24.76 -9.25 16.16
CA GLY A 199 24.93 -10.08 17.34
C GLY A 199 24.91 -11.57 17.01
N GLU A 200 25.26 -12.35 18.03
CA GLU A 200 25.16 -13.80 18.00
C GLU A 200 24.10 -14.24 18.99
N LEU A 201 23.26 -15.19 18.56
CA LEU A 201 22.23 -15.80 19.40
C LEU A 201 22.62 -17.27 19.60
N ASP A 202 23.01 -17.58 20.81
CA ASP A 202 23.40 -18.93 21.22
C ASP A 202 22.35 -19.52 22.16
N ASP A 203 22.39 -20.84 22.32
CA ASP A 203 21.59 -21.54 23.30
C ASP A 203 21.97 -21.08 24.73
N ALA A 204 20.98 -20.78 25.54
CA ALA A 204 21.21 -20.51 26.96
C ALA A 204 20.96 -21.77 27.80
N GLU A 205 21.61 -21.86 28.96
CA GLU A 205 21.28 -22.87 29.94
C GLU A 205 19.79 -22.77 30.30
N GLY A 206 19.01 -23.80 30.00
CA GLY A 206 17.54 -23.83 30.21
C GLY A 206 16.74 -24.33 28.99
N GLY A 207 17.42 -24.90 27.98
CA GLY A 207 16.76 -25.54 26.84
C GLY A 207 16.16 -24.59 25.82
N GLN A 208 15.11 -25.03 25.07
CA GLN A 208 14.51 -24.30 23.93
C GLN A 208 13.69 -23.05 24.31
N GLU A 209 13.66 -22.66 25.57
CA GLU A 209 12.86 -21.53 26.09
C GLU A 209 13.65 -20.22 26.16
N THR A 210 14.98 -20.27 26.15
CA THR A 210 15.83 -19.08 26.28
C THR A 210 17.02 -19.14 25.32
N ALA A 211 17.49 -17.95 24.92
CA ALA A 211 18.70 -17.76 24.13
C ALA A 211 19.57 -16.67 24.76
N LYS A 212 20.88 -16.79 24.58
CA LYS A 212 21.85 -15.77 24.99
C LYS A 212 22.18 -14.92 23.76
N PHE A 213 21.89 -13.63 23.85
CA PHE A 213 22.25 -12.65 22.85
C PHE A 213 23.57 -11.98 23.23
N THR A 214 24.54 -11.99 22.34
CA THR A 214 25.82 -11.29 22.48
C THR A 214 25.89 -10.21 21.41
N LEU A 215 25.94 -8.95 21.83
CA LEU A 215 26.03 -7.79 20.96
C LEU A 215 27.41 -7.74 20.29
N VAL A 216 27.45 -7.60 18.99
CA VAL A 216 28.66 -7.36 18.20
C VAL A 216 28.49 -6.07 17.44
N VAL A 217 29.33 -5.10 17.74
CA VAL A 217 29.39 -3.85 16.98
C VAL A 217 30.52 -3.96 15.97
N ARG A 218 30.25 -3.67 14.70
CA ARG A 218 31.23 -3.66 13.61
C ARG A 218 31.35 -2.28 13.04
N VAL A 219 32.56 -1.94 12.67
CA VAL A 219 32.88 -0.71 11.95
C VAL A 219 33.60 -1.13 10.66
N ALA A 220 33.04 -0.77 9.53
CA ALA A 220 33.57 -1.22 8.22
C ALA A 220 33.71 -2.76 8.09
N GLY A 221 32.75 -3.52 8.67
CA GLY A 221 32.76 -4.99 8.67
C GLY A 221 33.57 -5.63 9.80
N GLU A 222 34.47 -4.89 10.48
CA GLU A 222 35.36 -5.40 11.52
C GLU A 222 34.77 -5.19 12.92
N PRO A 223 34.84 -6.20 13.83
CA PRO A 223 34.36 -6.06 15.19
C PRO A 223 35.18 -5.05 15.98
N VAL A 224 34.51 -4.25 16.80
CA VAL A 224 35.13 -3.24 17.65
C VAL A 224 34.76 -3.44 19.11
N SER A 225 35.74 -3.16 19.99
CA SER A 225 35.59 -3.20 21.44
C SER A 225 34.91 -1.93 22.00
N ALA A 226 34.45 -1.98 23.25
CA ALA A 226 33.92 -0.81 23.95
C ALA A 226 34.94 0.34 24.01
N ALA A 227 36.23 0.05 24.18
CA ALA A 227 37.30 1.04 24.22
C ALA A 227 37.47 1.75 22.87
N GLU A 228 37.39 1.01 21.76
CA GLU A 228 37.47 1.57 20.39
C GLU A 228 36.21 2.41 20.08
N VAL A 229 35.02 1.96 20.46
CA VAL A 229 33.80 2.77 20.33
C VAL A 229 33.89 4.07 21.12
N LYS A 230 34.48 4.04 22.33
CA LYS A 230 34.76 5.24 23.12
C LYS A 230 35.74 6.18 22.41
N PHE A 231 36.82 5.62 21.86
CA PHE A 231 37.78 6.39 21.07
C PHE A 231 37.10 7.12 19.89
N LEU A 232 36.22 6.43 19.16
CA LEU A 232 35.46 7.02 18.05
C LEU A 232 34.52 8.15 18.54
N LEU A 233 33.92 8.02 19.71
CA LEU A 233 33.08 9.05 20.33
C LEU A 233 33.87 10.30 20.72
N ASP A 234 35.08 10.12 21.26
CA ASP A 234 35.92 11.19 21.76
C ASP A 234 36.50 12.04 20.63
N GLN A 235 36.56 11.52 19.39
CA GLN A 235 36.98 12.29 18.20
C GLN A 235 36.06 13.49 17.84
N GLY A 236 34.83 13.48 18.31
CA GLY A 236 33.90 14.61 18.19
C GLY A 236 33.32 14.88 16.79
N SER A 237 33.81 14.18 15.75
CA SER A 237 33.43 14.37 14.34
C SER A 237 32.54 13.21 13.84
N SER A 238 31.71 13.48 12.83
CA SER A 238 30.96 12.44 12.11
C SER A 238 31.84 11.65 11.12
N LEU A 239 32.99 12.18 10.73
CA LEU A 239 33.97 11.54 9.88
C LEU A 239 35.25 11.28 10.69
N VAL A 240 35.62 10.03 10.87
CA VAL A 240 36.73 9.61 11.72
C VAL A 240 37.68 8.71 10.94
N PHE A 241 38.99 8.94 11.11
CA PHE A 241 40.02 8.03 10.58
C PHE A 241 40.28 6.89 11.58
N PHE A 242 39.98 5.66 11.15
CA PHE A 242 40.08 4.48 12.01
C PHE A 242 40.60 3.28 11.24
N ARG A 243 41.61 2.62 11.76
CA ARG A 243 42.27 1.45 11.15
C ARG A 243 42.66 1.67 9.67
N GLY A 244 43.26 2.82 9.35
CA GLY A 244 43.76 3.13 8.02
C GLY A 244 42.74 3.60 6.99
N ARG A 245 41.52 3.83 7.39
CA ARG A 245 40.46 4.33 6.49
C ARG A 245 39.56 5.35 7.15
N TRP A 246 38.94 6.20 6.34
CA TRP A 246 37.90 7.12 6.81
C TRP A 246 36.57 6.41 6.91
N ILE A 247 35.87 6.62 8.03
CA ILE A 247 34.54 6.08 8.29
C ILE A 247 33.58 7.19 8.70
N GLU A 248 32.35 7.08 8.21
CA GLU A 248 31.25 7.94 8.67
C GLU A 248 30.57 7.28 9.86
N VAL A 249 30.38 8.03 10.95
CA VAL A 249 29.77 7.54 12.17
C VAL A 249 28.67 8.46 12.69
N ASP A 250 27.53 7.90 13.01
CA ASP A 250 26.48 8.61 13.74
C ASP A 250 26.80 8.59 15.25
N ARG A 251 27.02 9.78 15.82
CA ARG A 251 27.37 9.91 17.24
C ARG A 251 26.28 9.40 18.19
N ASN A 252 25.00 9.48 17.82
CA ASN A 252 23.91 8.96 18.64
C ASN A 252 23.96 7.43 18.66
N ILE A 253 24.20 6.83 17.51
CA ILE A 253 24.38 5.38 17.39
C ILE A 253 25.58 4.91 18.17
N LEU A 254 26.74 5.60 18.06
CA LEU A 254 27.95 5.31 18.84
C LEU A 254 27.70 5.39 20.35
N LYS A 255 27.01 6.43 20.84
CA LYS A 255 26.68 6.58 22.27
C LYS A 255 25.82 5.40 22.78
N CYS A 256 24.84 5.01 21.99
CA CYS A 256 24.00 3.88 22.32
C CYS A 256 24.77 2.56 22.28
N ALA A 257 25.65 2.35 21.28
CA ALA A 257 26.51 1.20 21.16
C ALA A 257 27.49 1.07 22.33
N TYR A 258 28.12 2.18 22.72
CA TYR A 258 29.02 2.22 23.89
C TYR A 258 28.29 1.81 25.16
N ARG A 259 27.12 2.39 25.46
CA ARG A 259 26.31 2.04 26.63
C ARG A 259 25.88 0.57 26.64
N ALA A 260 25.61 0.01 25.46
CA ALA A 260 25.24 -1.38 25.34
C ALA A 260 26.41 -2.33 25.58
N LEU A 261 27.61 -2.01 25.03
CA LEU A 261 28.84 -2.79 25.23
C LEU A 261 29.37 -2.69 26.69
N GLU A 262 29.26 -1.51 27.33
CA GLU A 262 29.70 -1.27 28.71
C GLU A 262 28.92 -2.15 29.71
N LYS A 263 27.67 -2.53 29.39
CA LYS A 263 26.87 -3.48 30.17
C LYS A 263 27.15 -4.95 29.84
N ASN A 264 28.36 -5.28 29.44
CA ASN A 264 28.84 -6.61 29.03
C ASN A 264 28.25 -7.15 27.71
N GLY A 265 27.44 -6.39 26.98
CA GLY A 265 26.92 -6.76 25.68
C GLY A 265 26.08 -8.05 25.61
N GLN A 266 25.78 -8.67 26.77
CA GLN A 266 25.09 -9.95 26.84
C GLN A 266 23.69 -9.78 27.44
N VAL A 267 22.68 -10.34 26.78
CA VAL A 267 21.28 -10.30 27.24
C VAL A 267 20.68 -11.71 27.12
N LYS A 268 20.07 -12.18 28.21
CA LYS A 268 19.29 -13.42 28.18
C LYS A 268 17.90 -13.10 27.65
N LEU A 269 17.52 -13.72 26.55
CA LEU A 269 16.25 -13.50 25.84
C LEU A 269 15.34 -14.73 26.00
N ARG A 270 14.03 -14.49 26.16
CA ARG A 270 13.03 -15.56 26.04
C ARG A 270 12.85 -15.94 24.57
N LYS A 271 12.31 -17.12 24.31
CA LYS A 271 12.09 -17.68 22.96
C LYS A 271 11.50 -16.66 21.96
N ARG A 272 10.46 -15.95 22.36
CA ARG A 272 9.80 -14.94 21.51
C ARG A 272 10.70 -13.75 21.19
N ASP A 273 11.41 -13.23 22.19
CA ASP A 273 12.32 -12.11 22.01
C ASP A 273 13.54 -12.54 21.17
N ALA A 274 14.06 -13.74 21.39
CA ALA A 274 15.14 -14.31 20.59
C ALA A 274 14.74 -14.44 19.11
N LEU A 275 13.51 -14.90 18.83
CA LEU A 275 13.00 -14.96 17.46
C LEU A 275 12.79 -13.55 16.87
N ARG A 276 12.28 -12.62 17.66
CA ARG A 276 12.15 -11.21 17.24
C ARG A 276 13.50 -10.61 16.85
N PHE A 277 14.54 -10.91 17.57
CA PHE A 277 15.92 -10.55 17.23
C PHE A 277 16.39 -11.24 15.96
N ALA A 278 16.21 -12.56 15.85
CA ALA A 278 16.62 -13.33 14.69
C ALA A 278 15.92 -12.89 13.38
N LEU A 279 14.71 -12.34 13.48
CA LEU A 279 13.97 -11.79 12.34
C LEU A 279 14.22 -10.28 12.11
N GLY A 280 15.25 -9.71 12.75
CA GLY A 280 15.70 -8.33 12.51
C GLY A 280 14.87 -7.24 13.19
N LEU A 281 13.95 -7.57 14.09
CA LEU A 281 13.16 -6.61 14.86
C LEU A 281 13.79 -6.25 16.21
N GLY A 282 14.93 -6.86 16.58
CA GLY A 282 15.60 -6.66 17.84
C GLY A 282 16.11 -5.25 18.05
N ARG A 283 16.12 -4.80 19.32
CA ARG A 283 16.75 -3.54 19.74
C ARG A 283 17.51 -3.74 21.05
N VAL A 284 18.68 -3.10 21.13
CA VAL A 284 19.47 -3.07 22.36
C VAL A 284 19.83 -1.60 22.65
N SER A 285 19.48 -1.11 23.83
CA SER A 285 19.77 0.27 24.25
C SER A 285 19.34 1.35 23.25
N GLY A 286 18.24 1.11 22.52
CA GLY A 286 17.74 2.04 21.51
C GLY A 286 18.31 1.83 20.09
N LEU A 287 19.26 0.92 19.92
CA LEU A 287 19.84 0.56 18.63
C LEU A 287 19.05 -0.56 17.96
N ASP A 288 18.77 -0.41 16.69
CA ASP A 288 18.27 -1.51 15.86
C ASP A 288 19.41 -2.50 15.61
N VAL A 289 19.17 -3.76 15.95
CA VAL A 289 20.11 -4.84 15.68
C VAL A 289 19.87 -5.31 14.25
N GLY A 290 20.93 -5.30 13.43
CA GLY A 290 20.88 -5.71 12.04
C GLY A 290 20.98 -7.23 11.87
N GLU A 291 21.95 -7.67 11.10
CA GLU A 291 22.15 -9.09 10.80
C GLU A 291 22.56 -9.88 12.06
N LEU A 292 21.87 -11.00 12.28
CA LEU A 292 22.13 -11.91 13.38
C LEU A 292 22.55 -13.30 12.89
N LYS A 293 23.55 -13.86 13.53
CA LYS A 293 23.91 -15.28 13.37
C LYS A 293 23.22 -16.08 14.47
N ALA A 294 22.06 -16.68 14.14
CA ALA A 294 21.39 -17.62 15.05
C ALA A 294 22.11 -18.98 15.03
N ARG A 295 22.32 -19.57 16.20
CA ARG A 295 22.89 -20.91 16.38
C ARG A 295 21.89 -21.82 17.12
N GLY A 296 22.21 -23.10 17.23
CA GLY A 296 21.44 -24.08 17.99
C GLY A 296 19.98 -24.23 17.52
N TRP A 297 19.07 -24.38 18.49
CA TRP A 297 17.64 -24.59 18.24
C TRP A 297 16.98 -23.45 17.48
N LEU A 298 17.44 -22.20 17.71
CA LEU A 298 16.85 -21.01 17.07
C LEU A 298 17.16 -20.98 15.57
N ARG A 299 18.37 -21.40 15.15
CA ARG A 299 18.71 -21.57 13.72
C ARG A 299 17.77 -22.57 13.06
N GLY A 300 17.54 -23.72 13.72
CA GLY A 300 16.61 -24.73 13.24
C GLY A 300 15.16 -24.22 13.16
N LEU A 301 14.71 -23.46 14.16
CA LEU A 301 13.36 -22.88 14.16
C LEU A 301 13.21 -21.83 13.04
N VAL A 302 14.11 -20.87 12.92
CA VAL A 302 14.09 -19.85 11.86
C VAL A 302 14.18 -20.49 10.48
N GLY A 303 15.03 -21.51 10.31
CA GLY A 303 15.12 -22.28 9.06
C GLY A 303 13.79 -22.93 8.70
N ARG A 304 13.14 -23.61 9.63
CA ARG A 304 11.81 -24.21 9.40
C ARG A 304 10.72 -23.17 9.15
N LEU A 305 10.73 -22.06 9.89
CA LEU A 305 9.76 -20.96 9.68
C LEU A 305 9.86 -20.38 8.26
N ARG A 306 11.06 -20.28 7.69
CA ARG A 306 11.30 -19.83 6.32
C ARG A 306 11.02 -20.89 5.27
N ALA A 307 11.30 -22.16 5.58
CA ALA A 307 11.10 -23.28 4.65
C ALA A 307 9.63 -23.74 4.53
N THR A 308 8.80 -23.51 5.57
CA THR A 308 7.40 -23.97 5.60
C THR A 308 6.51 -23.34 4.51
N GLY A 309 6.97 -22.32 3.81
CA GLY A 309 6.28 -21.82 2.61
C GLY A 309 6.47 -22.68 1.36
N ALA A 310 7.52 -23.49 1.28
CA ALA A 310 7.93 -24.20 0.05
C ALA A 310 7.86 -25.74 0.13
N GLU A 311 8.13 -26.33 1.29
CA GLU A 311 8.28 -27.79 1.45
C GLU A 311 7.44 -28.30 2.63
N ALA A 312 6.13 -28.25 2.48
CA ALA A 312 5.24 -28.79 3.51
C ALA A 312 5.17 -30.31 3.44
N CYS A 313 5.45 -30.97 4.57
CA CYS A 313 5.06 -32.36 4.81
C CYS A 313 3.58 -32.55 4.44
N SER A 314 3.24 -33.68 3.81
CA SER A 314 1.87 -34.05 3.54
C SER A 314 1.07 -34.08 4.85
N VAL A 315 -0.09 -33.44 4.87
CA VAL A 315 -1.06 -33.69 5.95
C VAL A 315 -1.48 -35.14 5.80
N GLY A 316 -1.19 -35.98 6.80
CA GLY A 316 -1.87 -37.27 6.92
C GLY A 316 -3.39 -37.04 6.88
N ALA A 317 -4.16 -38.06 6.53
CA ALA A 317 -5.61 -37.94 6.52
C ALA A 317 -6.11 -37.29 7.83
N ILE A 318 -6.83 -36.16 7.70
CA ILE A 318 -7.43 -35.49 8.87
C ILE A 318 -8.68 -36.31 9.18
N ASP A 319 -8.57 -37.16 10.18
CA ASP A 319 -9.71 -37.94 10.66
C ASP A 319 -10.89 -37.01 10.97
N ALA A 320 -12.08 -37.37 10.55
CA ALA A 320 -13.32 -36.59 10.68
C ALA A 320 -13.50 -35.37 9.75
N PHE A 321 -12.54 -35.01 8.87
CA PHE A 321 -12.79 -34.04 7.81
C PHE A 321 -13.54 -34.70 6.64
N ARG A 322 -14.67 -34.13 6.24
CA ARG A 322 -15.45 -34.61 5.09
C ARG A 322 -15.23 -33.73 3.87
N GLY A 323 -14.51 -34.25 2.90
CA GLY A 323 -14.15 -33.55 1.66
C GLY A 323 -12.67 -33.73 1.35
N GLU A 324 -12.25 -33.12 0.25
CA GLU A 324 -10.85 -33.12 -0.17
C GLU A 324 -10.29 -31.71 -0.09
N LEU A 325 -9.15 -31.56 0.59
CA LEU A 325 -8.36 -30.33 0.56
C LEU A 325 -7.53 -30.30 -0.71
N ARG A 326 -7.50 -29.17 -1.38
CA ARG A 326 -6.56 -28.95 -2.48
C ARG A 326 -5.13 -28.89 -1.93
N ASP A 327 -4.13 -29.20 -2.76
CA ASP A 327 -2.73 -29.23 -2.34
C ASP A 327 -2.27 -27.97 -1.62
N TYR A 328 -2.66 -26.79 -2.13
CA TYR A 328 -2.31 -25.55 -1.47
C TYR A 328 -3.04 -25.35 -0.13
N GLN A 329 -4.29 -25.84 -0.01
CA GLN A 329 -5.06 -25.80 1.25
C GLN A 329 -4.45 -26.74 2.28
N ALA A 330 -4.09 -27.95 1.88
CA ALA A 330 -3.38 -28.90 2.75
C ALA A 330 -2.08 -28.29 3.29
N ARG A 331 -1.26 -27.65 2.43
CA ARG A 331 -0.06 -26.92 2.85
C ARG A 331 -0.39 -25.79 3.83
N GLY A 332 -1.47 -25.04 3.61
CA GLY A 332 -1.92 -23.98 4.52
C GLY A 332 -2.29 -24.50 5.91
N VAL A 333 -2.98 -25.65 5.98
CA VAL A 333 -3.33 -26.31 7.25
C VAL A 333 -2.08 -26.76 8.01
N VAL A 334 -1.10 -27.38 7.34
CA VAL A 334 0.20 -27.79 7.94
C VAL A 334 0.94 -26.58 8.48
N TRP A 335 0.99 -25.50 7.71
CA TRP A 335 1.66 -24.27 8.12
C TRP A 335 1.00 -23.62 9.35
N MET A 336 -0.35 -23.51 9.37
CA MET A 336 -1.07 -22.99 10.55
C MET A 336 -0.85 -23.89 11.78
N LYS A 337 -0.86 -25.22 11.59
CA LYS A 337 -0.60 -26.16 12.69
C LYS A 337 0.83 -26.05 13.21
N PHE A 338 1.81 -25.94 12.31
CA PHE A 338 3.21 -25.77 12.68
C PHE A 338 3.44 -24.51 13.50
N LEU A 339 2.84 -23.36 13.10
CA LEU A 339 2.94 -22.12 13.86
C LEU A 339 2.28 -22.28 15.25
N ALA A 340 1.08 -22.82 15.30
CA ALA A 340 0.34 -23.01 16.54
C ALA A 340 1.08 -23.93 17.53
N ASP A 341 1.67 -25.03 17.05
CA ASP A 341 2.44 -25.98 17.88
C ASP A 341 3.75 -25.36 18.41
N ASN A 342 4.26 -24.32 17.74
CA ASN A 342 5.40 -23.53 18.22
C ASN A 342 5.00 -22.28 19.04
N GLY A 343 3.71 -22.10 19.34
CA GLY A 343 3.20 -20.99 20.13
C GLY A 343 3.07 -19.66 19.37
N PHE A 344 2.96 -19.72 18.04
CA PHE A 344 2.76 -18.54 17.18
C PHE A 344 1.38 -18.55 16.53
N GLY A 345 0.86 -17.36 16.30
CA GLY A 345 -0.36 -17.14 15.52
C GLY A 345 -0.08 -17.08 14.03
N ALA A 346 -1.11 -17.34 13.23
CA ALA A 346 -1.05 -17.39 11.77
C ALA A 346 -2.01 -16.41 11.13
N LEU A 347 -1.54 -15.61 10.14
CA LEU A 347 -2.35 -14.76 9.29
C LEU A 347 -2.51 -15.39 7.91
N LEU A 348 -3.68 -15.96 7.62
CA LEU A 348 -4.02 -16.47 6.30
C LEU A 348 -4.66 -15.36 5.47
N ALA A 349 -3.86 -14.77 4.58
CA ALA A 349 -4.19 -13.57 3.81
C ALA A 349 -4.45 -13.84 2.32
N ASP A 350 -4.92 -15.04 2.01
CA ASP A 350 -5.24 -15.48 0.66
C ASP A 350 -6.34 -14.65 0.00
N ASP A 351 -6.30 -14.60 -1.32
CA ASP A 351 -7.39 -14.02 -2.09
C ASP A 351 -8.74 -14.64 -1.73
N MET A 352 -9.80 -13.85 -1.87
CA MET A 352 -11.14 -14.29 -1.57
C MET A 352 -11.56 -15.47 -2.48
N GLY A 353 -12.28 -16.44 -1.92
CA GLY A 353 -12.76 -17.61 -2.66
C GLY A 353 -11.77 -18.77 -2.77
N LEU A 354 -10.57 -18.67 -2.18
CA LEU A 354 -9.59 -19.77 -2.11
C LEU A 354 -9.85 -20.78 -0.97
N GLY A 355 -10.93 -20.61 -0.20
CA GLY A 355 -11.36 -21.59 0.79
C GLY A 355 -10.75 -21.44 2.18
N LYS A 356 -10.36 -20.23 2.60
CA LYS A 356 -9.83 -19.95 3.95
C LYS A 356 -10.64 -20.55 5.09
N THR A 357 -11.98 -20.49 5.00
CA THR A 357 -12.89 -21.09 6.00
C THR A 357 -12.69 -22.58 6.10
N VAL A 358 -12.56 -23.28 4.96
CA VAL A 358 -12.34 -24.72 4.90
C VAL A 358 -11.00 -25.10 5.52
N GLU A 359 -9.94 -24.32 5.22
CA GLU A 359 -8.61 -24.51 5.82
C GLU A 359 -8.65 -24.32 7.35
N ALA A 360 -9.37 -23.29 7.84
CA ALA A 360 -9.51 -23.07 9.28
C ALA A 360 -10.30 -24.20 9.96
N ILE A 361 -11.33 -24.75 9.34
CA ILE A 361 -12.07 -25.93 9.84
C ILE A 361 -11.13 -27.15 9.89
N ALA A 362 -10.41 -27.41 8.80
CA ALA A 362 -9.45 -28.51 8.76
C ALA A 362 -8.32 -28.34 9.79
N TRP A 363 -7.85 -27.10 10.02
CA TRP A 363 -6.88 -26.78 11.06
C TRP A 363 -7.42 -27.04 12.47
N MET A 364 -8.68 -26.70 12.77
CA MET A 364 -9.29 -27.01 14.07
C MET A 364 -9.35 -28.52 14.30
N LEU A 365 -9.76 -29.31 13.31
CA LEU A 365 -9.77 -30.76 13.39
C LEU A 365 -8.36 -31.34 13.58
N ALA A 366 -7.38 -30.91 12.76
CA ALA A 366 -5.99 -31.36 12.84
C ALA A 366 -5.29 -30.97 14.16
N SER A 367 -5.77 -29.90 14.81
CA SER A 367 -5.26 -29.43 16.10
C SER A 367 -5.91 -30.09 17.31
N GLY A 368 -7.07 -30.69 17.12
CA GLY A 368 -7.84 -31.41 18.14
C GLY A 368 -8.24 -30.60 19.36
N GLY A 369 -9.10 -31.19 20.20
CA GLY A 369 -9.61 -30.55 21.41
C GLY A 369 -10.59 -29.40 21.09
N GLY A 370 -11.10 -28.76 22.12
CA GLY A 370 -12.02 -27.61 22.08
C GLY A 370 -12.06 -26.94 23.45
N PRO A 371 -12.82 -25.85 23.65
CA PRO A 371 -13.62 -25.14 22.65
C PRO A 371 -12.79 -24.17 21.80
N TYR A 372 -13.17 -24.04 20.52
CA TYR A 372 -12.68 -22.99 19.61
C TYR A 372 -13.68 -21.84 19.55
N LEU A 373 -13.19 -20.60 19.50
CA LEU A 373 -14.01 -19.42 19.27
C LEU A 373 -13.78 -18.92 17.83
N VAL A 374 -14.84 -18.83 17.05
CA VAL A 374 -14.82 -18.18 15.73
C VAL A 374 -15.50 -16.83 15.84
N VAL A 375 -14.75 -15.77 15.62
CA VAL A 375 -15.25 -14.39 15.59
C VAL A 375 -15.34 -13.94 14.14
N ALA A 376 -16.56 -13.66 13.68
CA ALA A 376 -16.81 -13.29 12.29
C ALA A 376 -17.84 -12.16 12.20
N PRO A 377 -17.94 -11.47 11.03
CA PRO A 377 -19.09 -10.60 10.77
C PRO A 377 -20.41 -11.34 10.94
N LEU A 378 -21.44 -10.66 11.46
CA LEU A 378 -22.75 -11.26 11.73
C LEU A 378 -23.32 -12.01 10.52
N THR A 379 -23.07 -11.51 9.33
CA THR A 379 -23.54 -12.09 8.06
C THR A 379 -22.85 -13.40 7.68
N LEU A 380 -21.70 -13.70 8.28
CA LEU A 380 -20.94 -14.91 8.02
C LEU A 380 -21.24 -16.06 8.99
N LEU A 381 -21.91 -15.81 10.11
CA LEU A 381 -22.14 -16.85 11.12
C LEU A 381 -22.96 -18.02 10.56
N SER A 382 -23.96 -17.75 9.72
CA SER A 382 -24.74 -18.81 9.06
C SER A 382 -23.91 -19.60 8.06
N ASN A 383 -23.03 -18.93 7.31
CA ASN A 383 -22.10 -19.60 6.40
C ASN A 383 -21.13 -20.50 7.17
N TRP A 384 -20.54 -20.00 8.26
CA TRP A 384 -19.67 -20.81 9.12
C TRP A 384 -20.36 -22.04 9.66
N ARG A 385 -21.62 -21.91 10.13
CA ARG A 385 -22.42 -23.04 10.59
C ARG A 385 -22.66 -24.07 9.48
N HIS A 386 -22.96 -23.58 8.26
CA HIS A 386 -23.17 -24.46 7.10
C HIS A 386 -21.88 -25.20 6.71
N GLU A 387 -20.76 -24.49 6.61
CA GLU A 387 -19.47 -25.08 6.26
C GLU A 387 -18.99 -26.09 7.32
N LEU A 388 -19.17 -25.79 8.62
CA LEU A 388 -18.91 -26.75 9.71
C LEU A 388 -19.76 -27.98 9.61
N SER A 389 -21.07 -27.86 9.34
CA SER A 389 -21.97 -29.02 9.18
C SER A 389 -21.62 -29.88 7.96
N ARG A 390 -21.02 -29.25 6.92
CA ARG A 390 -20.61 -29.93 5.68
C ARG A 390 -19.28 -30.66 5.84
N PHE A 391 -18.26 -29.97 6.35
CA PHE A 391 -16.87 -30.47 6.37
C PHE A 391 -16.46 -31.12 7.68
N ALA A 392 -17.11 -30.77 8.78
CA ALA A 392 -16.85 -31.30 10.12
C ALA A 392 -18.11 -31.59 10.92
N PRO A 393 -19.02 -32.48 10.39
CA PRO A 393 -20.34 -32.73 10.99
C PRO A 393 -20.27 -33.36 12.39
N GLY A 394 -19.14 -33.90 12.79
CA GLY A 394 -18.91 -34.41 14.14
C GLY A 394 -18.71 -33.34 15.21
N LEU A 395 -18.41 -32.09 14.83
CA LEU A 395 -18.19 -30.99 15.78
C LEU A 395 -19.53 -30.43 16.30
N LYS A 396 -19.63 -30.27 17.60
CA LYS A 396 -20.76 -29.61 18.25
C LYS A 396 -20.58 -28.09 18.16
N VAL A 397 -21.51 -27.45 17.45
CA VAL A 397 -21.43 -26.02 17.18
C VAL A 397 -22.47 -25.23 17.95
N MET A 398 -22.05 -24.25 18.72
CA MET A 398 -22.89 -23.25 19.40
C MET A 398 -22.84 -21.92 18.63
N VAL A 399 -24.00 -21.30 18.40
CA VAL A 399 -24.09 -19.95 17.83
C VAL A 399 -24.55 -18.98 18.91
N HIS A 400 -23.66 -18.09 19.36
CA HIS A 400 -23.98 -17.05 20.35
C HIS A 400 -24.56 -15.82 19.65
N GLN A 401 -25.91 -15.82 19.50
CA GLN A 401 -26.63 -14.78 18.77
C GLN A 401 -28.07 -14.63 19.28
N GLY A 402 -28.65 -13.42 19.10
CA GLY A 402 -30.05 -13.14 19.40
C GLY A 402 -30.32 -12.71 20.85
N GLU A 403 -31.60 -12.54 21.19
CA GLU A 403 -32.03 -12.09 22.52
C GLU A 403 -31.99 -13.19 23.58
N GLY A 404 -32.27 -14.43 23.18
CA GLY A 404 -32.24 -15.62 24.07
C GLY A 404 -30.85 -16.24 24.26
N ARG A 405 -29.75 -15.46 24.07
CA ARG A 405 -28.39 -15.97 24.25
C ARG A 405 -28.07 -16.20 25.73
N ALA A 406 -27.25 -17.20 25.99
CA ALA A 406 -26.88 -17.66 27.33
C ALA A 406 -26.40 -16.52 28.24
N GLY A 407 -26.78 -16.58 29.52
CA GLY A 407 -26.30 -15.70 30.58
C GLY A 407 -24.80 -15.93 30.87
N GLU A 408 -24.22 -15.14 31.75
CA GLU A 408 -22.78 -15.18 32.01
C GLU A 408 -22.32 -16.52 32.61
N LEU A 409 -23.01 -17.02 33.63
CA LEU A 409 -22.72 -18.31 34.26
C LEU A 409 -23.01 -19.51 33.35
N GLU A 410 -24.05 -19.40 32.54
CA GLU A 410 -24.47 -20.46 31.63
C GLU A 410 -23.54 -20.57 30.41
N PHE A 411 -23.00 -19.43 29.93
CA PHE A 411 -22.18 -19.36 28.72
C PHE A 411 -20.94 -20.26 28.83
N ALA A 412 -20.19 -20.17 29.92
CA ALA A 412 -18.99 -20.98 30.13
C ALA A 412 -19.28 -22.47 30.14
N ALA A 413 -20.38 -22.88 30.81
CA ALA A 413 -20.81 -24.27 30.86
C ALA A 413 -21.27 -24.80 29.50
N LEU A 414 -21.95 -23.96 28.71
CA LEU A 414 -22.34 -24.33 27.32
C LEU A 414 -21.13 -24.39 26.39
N ALA A 415 -20.21 -23.40 26.47
CA ALA A 415 -18.99 -23.39 25.66
C ALA A 415 -18.14 -24.66 25.92
N ALA A 416 -18.01 -25.09 27.17
CA ALA A 416 -17.27 -26.31 27.53
C ALA A 416 -17.89 -27.61 26.96
N ARG A 417 -19.17 -27.60 26.61
CA ARG A 417 -19.88 -28.74 26.01
C ARG A 417 -19.90 -28.74 24.47
N HIS A 418 -19.35 -27.67 23.86
CA HIS A 418 -19.29 -27.50 22.42
C HIS A 418 -17.86 -27.45 21.93
N ASP A 419 -17.61 -27.93 20.73
CA ASP A 419 -16.27 -27.88 20.13
C ASP A 419 -15.97 -26.53 19.48
N VAL A 420 -17.01 -25.87 18.97
CA VAL A 420 -16.90 -24.57 18.28
C VAL A 420 -18.01 -23.62 18.74
N VAL A 421 -17.64 -22.40 19.10
CA VAL A 421 -18.56 -21.31 19.42
C VAL A 421 -18.41 -20.22 18.34
N LEU A 422 -19.51 -19.88 17.67
CA LEU A 422 -19.59 -18.82 16.67
C LEU A 422 -20.14 -17.56 17.32
N VAL A 423 -19.43 -16.43 17.16
CA VAL A 423 -19.84 -15.14 17.72
C VAL A 423 -19.54 -13.99 16.73
N SER A 424 -20.39 -12.94 16.73
CA SER A 424 -20.09 -11.77 15.91
C SER A 424 -19.16 -10.80 16.63
N TYR A 425 -18.38 -10.03 15.86
CA TYR A 425 -17.50 -8.96 16.38
C TYR A 425 -18.20 -8.02 17.35
N SER A 426 -19.42 -7.60 17.05
CA SER A 426 -20.20 -6.70 17.90
C SER A 426 -20.53 -7.31 19.26
N LEU A 427 -20.77 -8.62 19.30
CA LEU A 427 -21.09 -9.34 20.53
C LEU A 427 -19.84 -9.61 21.37
N VAL A 428 -18.66 -9.80 20.77
CA VAL A 428 -17.43 -9.92 21.55
C VAL A 428 -17.20 -8.68 22.43
N SER A 429 -17.42 -7.48 21.89
CA SER A 429 -17.28 -6.24 22.67
C SER A 429 -18.40 -6.04 23.69
N ARG A 430 -19.61 -6.49 23.40
CA ARG A 430 -20.79 -6.32 24.27
C ARG A 430 -20.82 -7.33 25.42
N ASP A 431 -20.50 -8.57 25.12
CA ASP A 431 -20.57 -9.71 26.00
C ASP A 431 -19.15 -10.16 26.42
N LEU A 432 -18.21 -9.21 26.56
CA LEU A 432 -16.79 -9.49 26.82
C LEU A 432 -16.59 -10.33 28.08
N SER A 433 -17.29 -10.03 29.18
CA SER A 433 -17.21 -10.80 30.43
C SER A 433 -17.50 -12.29 30.21
N ARG A 434 -18.53 -12.60 29.40
CA ARG A 434 -18.91 -13.98 29.04
C ARG A 434 -17.83 -14.67 28.21
N VAL A 435 -17.38 -13.99 27.13
CA VAL A 435 -16.42 -14.59 26.21
C VAL A 435 -15.04 -14.77 26.84
N SER A 436 -14.66 -13.85 27.76
CA SER A 436 -13.40 -13.93 28.52
C SER A 436 -13.44 -14.91 29.68
N SER A 437 -14.60 -15.40 30.11
CA SER A 437 -14.69 -16.42 31.16
C SER A 437 -14.25 -17.81 30.72
N VAL A 438 -14.04 -18.00 29.42
CA VAL A 438 -13.64 -19.27 28.81
C VAL A 438 -12.18 -19.18 28.35
N ARG A 439 -11.40 -20.20 28.72
CA ARG A 439 -10.07 -20.40 28.12
C ARG A 439 -10.25 -21.18 26.81
N TRP A 440 -9.94 -20.49 25.71
CA TRP A 440 -10.15 -21.03 24.37
C TRP A 440 -8.96 -21.89 23.93
N ARG A 441 -9.24 -23.05 23.36
CA ARG A 441 -8.23 -23.86 22.68
C ARG A 441 -7.65 -23.12 21.48
N GLY A 442 -8.48 -22.36 20.80
CA GLY A 442 -8.07 -21.47 19.74
C GLY A 442 -9.11 -20.41 19.41
N VAL A 443 -8.65 -19.26 18.95
CA VAL A 443 -9.50 -18.17 18.46
C VAL A 443 -9.21 -17.94 16.99
N VAL A 444 -10.25 -18.01 16.15
CA VAL A 444 -10.20 -17.70 14.72
C VAL A 444 -10.93 -16.40 14.47
N LEU A 445 -10.25 -15.42 13.89
CA LEU A 445 -10.86 -14.18 13.40
C LEU A 445 -11.09 -14.28 11.90
N ASP A 446 -12.33 -14.20 11.45
CA ASP A 446 -12.66 -14.11 10.03
C ASP A 446 -12.91 -12.65 9.65
N GLU A 447 -12.43 -12.23 8.47
CA GLU A 447 -12.37 -10.83 8.05
C GLU A 447 -11.66 -9.96 9.11
N ALA A 448 -10.44 -10.36 9.44
CA ALA A 448 -9.66 -9.79 10.55
C ALA A 448 -9.35 -8.30 10.40
N GLN A 449 -9.56 -7.70 9.20
CA GLN A 449 -9.51 -6.25 9.04
C GLN A 449 -10.49 -5.50 9.96
N ALA A 450 -11.49 -6.17 10.52
CA ALA A 450 -12.39 -5.59 11.53
C ALA A 450 -11.64 -5.10 12.79
N VAL A 451 -10.50 -5.71 13.13
CA VAL A 451 -9.70 -5.37 14.32
C VAL A 451 -8.40 -4.63 14.01
N LYS A 452 -8.18 -4.22 12.76
CA LYS A 452 -6.96 -3.53 12.31
C LYS A 452 -6.65 -2.25 13.10
N ASN A 453 -7.68 -1.48 13.45
CA ASN A 453 -7.49 -0.30 14.28
C ASN A 453 -7.41 -0.67 15.76
N ALA A 454 -6.18 -0.73 16.25
CA ALA A 454 -5.86 -1.10 17.63
C ALA A 454 -6.45 -0.19 18.72
N ALA A 455 -6.89 1.03 18.37
CA ALA A 455 -7.48 1.97 19.33
C ALA A 455 -8.98 1.72 19.60
N THR A 456 -9.62 0.84 18.85
CA THR A 456 -11.05 0.56 19.02
C THR A 456 -11.31 -0.36 20.23
N ARG A 457 -12.47 -0.18 20.86
CA ARG A 457 -12.94 -1.08 21.94
C ARG A 457 -13.01 -2.53 21.46
N LEU A 458 -13.43 -2.75 20.23
CA LEU A 458 -13.49 -4.07 19.61
C LEU A 458 -12.11 -4.73 19.55
N SER A 459 -11.12 -4.03 19.04
CA SER A 459 -9.75 -4.55 18.94
C SER A 459 -9.15 -4.85 20.30
N ALA A 460 -9.42 -4.00 21.31
CA ALA A 460 -9.00 -4.24 22.69
C ALA A 460 -9.68 -5.49 23.27
N ALA A 461 -10.99 -5.65 23.08
CA ALA A 461 -11.74 -6.81 23.53
C ALA A 461 -11.22 -8.12 22.93
N VAL A 462 -10.97 -8.15 21.62
CA VAL A 462 -10.46 -9.33 20.93
C VAL A 462 -9.05 -9.70 21.42
N ARG A 463 -8.17 -8.72 21.66
CA ARG A 463 -6.81 -8.97 22.17
C ARG A 463 -6.78 -9.48 23.62
N SER A 464 -7.82 -9.18 24.42
CA SER A 464 -7.89 -9.64 25.82
C SER A 464 -8.37 -11.09 25.96
N LEU A 465 -8.78 -11.75 24.87
CA LEU A 465 -9.23 -13.14 24.92
C LEU A 465 -8.09 -14.08 25.27
N ASP A 466 -8.33 -14.97 26.25
CA ASP A 466 -7.37 -16.01 26.62
C ASP A 466 -7.48 -17.19 25.63
N ALA A 467 -6.44 -17.39 24.83
CA ALA A 467 -6.40 -18.41 23.79
C ALA A 467 -5.01 -19.04 23.68
N GLU A 468 -4.98 -20.38 23.60
CA GLU A 468 -3.73 -21.11 23.39
C GLU A 468 -3.20 -20.93 21.97
N ARG A 469 -4.11 -20.85 20.97
CA ARG A 469 -3.81 -20.76 19.56
C ARG A 469 -4.59 -19.62 18.90
N ARG A 470 -4.03 -18.96 17.94
CA ARG A 470 -4.66 -17.80 17.27
C ARG A 470 -4.46 -17.86 15.76
N VAL A 471 -5.55 -17.67 15.02
CA VAL A 471 -5.55 -17.61 13.57
C VAL A 471 -6.38 -16.40 13.13
N ALA A 472 -5.90 -15.67 12.14
CA ALA A 472 -6.65 -14.60 11.50
C ALA A 472 -6.77 -14.89 10.01
N LEU A 473 -7.98 -14.71 9.49
CA LEU A 473 -8.31 -14.87 8.07
C LEU A 473 -8.66 -13.50 7.51
N THR A 474 -8.10 -13.14 6.38
CA THR A 474 -8.45 -11.91 5.65
C THR A 474 -8.32 -12.12 4.16
N GLY A 475 -9.17 -11.46 3.36
CA GLY A 475 -9.03 -11.43 1.89
C GLY A 475 -8.31 -10.19 1.41
N THR A 476 -8.13 -9.21 2.29
CA THR A 476 -7.48 -7.93 2.02
C THR A 476 -6.32 -7.76 3.00
N PRO A 477 -5.10 -8.19 2.62
CA PRO A 477 -3.94 -7.91 3.46
C PRO A 477 -3.75 -6.40 3.54
N VAL A 478 -3.32 -5.96 4.68
CA VAL A 478 -2.94 -4.60 5.07
C VAL A 478 -2.79 -3.61 3.91
N GLU A 479 -3.87 -2.87 3.63
CA GLU A 479 -3.92 -1.96 2.48
C GLU A 479 -3.49 -0.53 2.79
N ASN A 480 -3.54 -0.10 4.07
CA ASN A 480 -3.56 1.32 4.38
C ASN A 480 -2.43 1.83 5.26
N SER A 481 -1.92 1.03 6.18
CA SER A 481 -0.93 1.51 7.16
C SER A 481 -0.22 0.35 7.84
N ALA A 482 1.07 0.53 8.16
CA ALA A 482 1.81 -0.39 9.01
C ALA A 482 1.14 -0.58 10.39
N LEU A 483 0.38 0.43 10.87
CA LEU A 483 -0.38 0.30 12.13
C LEU A 483 -1.55 -0.69 12.03
N ASP A 484 -2.11 -0.91 10.85
CA ASP A 484 -3.16 -1.91 10.64
C ASP A 484 -2.58 -3.34 10.79
N VAL A 485 -1.34 -3.53 10.33
CA VAL A 485 -0.56 -4.77 10.57
C VAL A 485 -0.34 -4.98 12.05
N TRP A 486 0.11 -3.92 12.75
CA TRP A 486 0.36 -4.00 14.18
C TRP A 486 -0.89 -4.45 14.96
N GLY A 487 -2.06 -3.97 14.57
CA GLY A 487 -3.34 -4.32 15.24
C GLY A 487 -3.68 -5.79 15.14
N ILE A 488 -3.51 -6.40 13.97
CA ILE A 488 -3.78 -7.83 13.73
C ILE A 488 -2.68 -8.68 14.37
N GLU A 489 -1.42 -8.29 14.19
CA GLU A 489 -0.28 -9.05 14.69
C GLU A 489 -0.21 -9.04 16.22
N GLU A 490 -0.63 -7.97 16.88
CA GLU A 490 -0.73 -7.90 18.35
C GLU A 490 -1.82 -8.84 18.89
N PHE A 491 -2.84 -9.17 18.09
CA PHE A 491 -3.75 -10.27 18.44
C PHE A 491 -3.08 -11.63 18.22
N LEU A 492 -2.43 -11.86 17.08
CA LEU A 492 -1.83 -13.14 16.72
C LEU A 492 -0.63 -13.49 17.62
N ASN A 493 0.30 -12.57 17.73
CA ASN A 493 1.59 -12.72 18.43
C ASN A 493 1.81 -11.55 19.39
N PRO A 494 1.11 -11.50 20.55
CA PRO A 494 1.17 -10.37 21.47
C PRO A 494 2.60 -9.97 21.84
N GLY A 495 2.95 -8.68 21.67
CA GLY A 495 4.27 -8.12 21.97
C GLY A 495 5.37 -8.41 20.93
N PHE A 496 5.10 -9.18 19.88
CA PHE A 496 6.10 -9.52 18.86
C PHE A 496 6.62 -8.28 18.11
N LEU A 497 5.75 -7.36 17.74
CA LEU A 497 6.13 -6.09 17.09
C LEU A 497 6.55 -4.99 18.08
N GLY A 498 6.43 -5.26 19.40
CA GLY A 498 6.72 -4.31 20.46
C GLY A 498 5.62 -3.29 20.71
N PRO A 499 5.83 -2.33 21.66
CA PRO A 499 4.82 -1.35 22.00
C PRO A 499 4.40 -0.49 20.80
N ARG A 500 3.09 -0.19 20.70
CA ARG A 500 2.51 0.57 19.59
C ARG A 500 3.22 1.91 19.31
N ALA A 501 3.57 2.65 20.38
CA ALA A 501 4.25 3.93 20.24
C ALA A 501 5.66 3.80 19.65
N GLU A 502 6.39 2.74 19.99
CA GLU A 502 7.70 2.43 19.43
C GLU A 502 7.58 1.98 17.98
N PHE A 503 6.63 1.11 17.69
CA PHE A 503 6.33 0.66 16.33
C PHE A 503 5.97 1.83 15.41
N ALA A 504 5.10 2.74 15.87
CA ALA A 504 4.72 3.92 15.10
C ALA A 504 5.94 4.81 14.76
N ARG A 505 6.85 5.01 15.71
CA ARG A 505 8.10 5.78 15.46
C ARG A 505 9.01 5.11 14.42
N ARG A 506 9.08 3.77 14.40
CA ARG A 506 9.99 3.01 13.54
C ARG A 506 9.47 2.82 12.13
N PHE A 507 8.16 2.67 11.94
CA PHE A 507 7.57 2.19 10.70
C PHE A 507 6.53 3.15 10.08
N VAL A 508 6.12 4.21 10.81
CA VAL A 508 5.08 5.13 10.34
C VAL A 508 5.56 6.59 10.30
N ALA A 509 6.21 7.07 11.35
CA ALA A 509 6.63 8.48 11.48
C ALA A 509 7.94 8.79 10.73
N LEU A 510 8.16 8.16 9.58
CA LEU A 510 9.36 8.34 8.75
C LEU A 510 9.16 9.52 7.78
N LYS A 511 10.22 10.28 7.56
CA LYS A 511 10.17 11.51 6.74
C LYS A 511 10.68 11.29 5.31
N SER A 512 11.51 10.29 5.09
CA SER A 512 12.12 10.00 3.80
C SER A 512 11.47 8.79 3.12
N ALA A 513 11.24 8.87 1.81
CA ALA A 513 10.73 7.75 1.02
C ALA A 513 11.64 6.51 1.10
N THR A 514 12.95 6.71 1.10
CA THR A 514 13.95 5.63 1.23
C THR A 514 13.94 4.97 2.61
N GLU A 515 13.70 5.75 3.69
CA GLU A 515 13.52 5.20 5.03
C GLU A 515 12.23 4.38 5.13
N MET A 516 11.14 4.87 4.55
CA MET A 516 9.86 4.16 4.48
C MET A 516 9.98 2.84 3.73
N GLU A 517 10.67 2.82 2.61
CA GLU A 517 10.89 1.61 1.81
C GLU A 517 11.72 0.57 2.58
N ARG A 518 12.84 0.98 3.18
CA ARG A 518 13.68 0.12 4.02
C ARG A 518 12.91 -0.43 5.24
N ALA A 519 12.15 0.42 5.91
CA ALA A 519 11.34 0.01 7.06
C ALA A 519 10.24 -0.98 6.64
N SER A 520 9.58 -0.74 5.51
CA SER A 520 8.57 -1.63 4.94
C SER A 520 9.16 -2.98 4.53
N ALA A 521 10.33 -2.99 3.90
CA ALA A 521 11.03 -4.22 3.55
C ALA A 521 11.43 -5.02 4.80
N LYS A 522 11.95 -4.35 5.83
CA LYS A 522 12.31 -4.95 7.12
C LYS A 522 11.10 -5.57 7.81
N LEU A 523 9.97 -4.85 7.85
CA LEU A 523 8.74 -5.33 8.47
C LEU A 523 8.18 -6.53 7.70
N ARG A 524 8.16 -6.47 6.37
CA ARG A 524 7.71 -7.55 5.50
C ARG A 524 8.54 -8.83 5.72
N HIS A 525 9.85 -8.70 5.72
CA HIS A 525 10.76 -9.82 5.97
C HIS A 525 10.55 -10.47 7.35
N ALA A 526 10.30 -9.66 8.38
CA ALA A 526 10.06 -10.15 9.74
C ALA A 526 8.71 -10.86 9.89
N LEU A 527 7.70 -10.46 9.12
CA LEU A 527 6.35 -11.04 9.15
C LEU A 527 6.15 -12.20 8.18
N GLU A 528 7.02 -12.35 7.19
CA GLU A 528 6.95 -13.40 6.17
C GLU A 528 6.64 -14.80 6.74
N PRO A 529 7.22 -15.27 7.86
CA PRO A 529 6.92 -16.58 8.41
C PRO A 529 5.51 -16.73 8.95
N PHE A 530 4.83 -15.64 9.33
CA PHE A 530 3.54 -15.61 10.01
C PHE A 530 2.37 -15.24 9.09
N VAL A 531 2.67 -14.88 7.84
CA VAL A 531 1.69 -14.43 6.85
C VAL A 531 1.76 -15.33 5.61
N LEU A 532 0.68 -16.05 5.33
CA LEU A 532 0.55 -16.79 4.09
C LEU A 532 -0.42 -16.07 3.17
N ARG A 533 0.06 -15.69 2.00
CA ARG A 533 -0.72 -15.00 0.97
C ARG A 533 -0.55 -15.70 -0.37
N ARG A 534 -1.65 -16.22 -0.88
CA ARG A 534 -1.73 -16.84 -2.20
C ARG A 534 -2.70 -16.06 -3.06
N LEU A 535 -2.36 -15.88 -4.32
CA LEU A 535 -3.12 -15.11 -5.27
C LEU A 535 -3.85 -16.04 -6.25
N LYS A 536 -5.01 -15.63 -6.71
CA LYS A 536 -5.71 -16.33 -7.80
C LYS A 536 -4.94 -16.28 -9.13
N SER A 537 -4.04 -15.31 -9.28
CA SER A 537 -3.14 -15.18 -10.43
C SER A 537 -1.99 -16.18 -10.43
N ASP A 538 -1.73 -16.88 -9.32
CA ASP A 538 -0.70 -17.92 -9.28
C ASP A 538 -1.06 -19.07 -10.23
N PRO A 539 -0.18 -19.47 -11.17
CA PRO A 539 -0.52 -20.47 -12.20
C PRO A 539 -1.02 -21.79 -11.62
N ALA A 540 -0.45 -22.24 -10.49
CA ALA A 540 -0.84 -23.49 -9.82
C ALA A 540 -2.25 -23.43 -9.19
N ILE A 541 -2.76 -22.23 -8.90
CA ILE A 541 -4.07 -21.98 -8.30
C ILE A 541 -5.05 -21.56 -9.39
N GLY A 542 -4.64 -20.64 -10.27
CA GLY A 542 -5.46 -20.10 -11.35
C GLY A 542 -5.95 -21.13 -12.35
N ALA A 543 -5.11 -22.15 -12.65
CA ALA A 543 -5.50 -23.26 -13.52
C ALA A 543 -6.74 -24.05 -13.02
N GLN A 544 -7.11 -23.88 -11.76
CA GLN A 544 -8.28 -24.55 -11.13
C GLN A 544 -9.50 -23.65 -11.00
N LEU A 545 -9.41 -22.37 -11.43
CA LEU A 545 -10.48 -21.38 -11.43
C LEU A 545 -10.85 -21.03 -12.88
N GLY A 546 -12.11 -20.75 -13.15
CA GLY A 546 -12.55 -20.20 -14.42
C GLY A 546 -11.89 -18.87 -14.71
N GLU A 547 -11.79 -18.48 -15.97
CA GLU A 547 -11.25 -17.18 -16.38
C GLU A 547 -12.15 -16.04 -15.86
N LYS A 548 -11.55 -14.88 -15.58
CA LYS A 548 -12.26 -13.66 -15.18
C LYS A 548 -11.96 -12.57 -16.21
N ARG A 549 -13.01 -12.06 -16.87
CA ARG A 549 -12.92 -11.01 -17.89
C ARG A 549 -13.66 -9.76 -17.45
N PHE A 550 -13.00 -8.62 -17.60
CA PHE A 550 -13.61 -7.32 -17.34
C PHE A 550 -14.11 -6.71 -18.65
N VAL A 551 -15.33 -6.16 -18.63
CA VAL A 551 -15.97 -5.48 -19.74
C VAL A 551 -16.43 -4.11 -19.25
N ASP A 552 -15.92 -3.05 -19.85
CA ASP A 552 -16.33 -1.68 -19.53
C ASP A 552 -17.49 -1.28 -20.42
N GLU A 553 -18.64 -0.99 -19.81
CA GLU A 553 -19.90 -0.62 -20.45
C GLU A 553 -20.08 0.89 -20.32
N TYR A 554 -19.69 1.61 -21.37
CA TYR A 554 -19.83 3.07 -21.42
C TYR A 554 -21.25 3.48 -21.77
N CYS A 555 -21.85 4.36 -20.96
CA CYS A 555 -23.20 4.86 -21.13
C CYS A 555 -23.17 6.40 -21.25
N GLU A 556 -23.77 6.96 -22.28
CA GLU A 556 -23.89 8.41 -22.43
C GLU A 556 -25.10 8.94 -21.64
N LEU A 557 -24.91 10.06 -20.92
CA LEU A 557 -26.01 10.72 -20.23
C LEU A 557 -27.07 11.23 -21.20
N GLY A 558 -28.33 10.98 -20.92
CA GLY A 558 -29.44 11.61 -21.62
C GLY A 558 -29.48 13.14 -21.40
N ALA A 559 -30.23 13.86 -22.25
CA ALA A 559 -30.28 15.31 -22.19
C ALA A 559 -30.78 15.87 -20.83
N ASP A 560 -31.70 15.17 -20.18
CA ASP A 560 -32.23 15.57 -18.86
C ASP A 560 -31.22 15.29 -17.74
N GLU A 561 -30.54 14.13 -17.81
CA GLU A 561 -29.48 13.73 -16.87
C GLU A 561 -28.29 14.68 -16.96
N ARG A 562 -27.89 15.04 -18.18
CA ARG A 562 -26.83 16.02 -18.42
C ARG A 562 -27.17 17.38 -17.81
N ARG A 563 -28.37 17.86 -17.99
CA ARG A 563 -28.84 19.13 -17.38
C ARG A 563 -28.84 19.05 -15.86
N GLU A 564 -29.31 17.96 -15.28
CA GLU A 564 -29.31 17.78 -13.83
C GLU A 564 -27.90 17.71 -13.26
N TYR A 565 -26.98 17.06 -13.98
CA TYR A 565 -25.56 16.99 -13.64
C TYR A 565 -24.90 18.38 -13.64
N GLU A 566 -25.10 19.16 -14.70
CA GLU A 566 -24.59 20.53 -14.83
C GLU A 566 -25.19 21.48 -13.77
N ASN A 567 -26.48 21.34 -13.46
CA ASN A 567 -27.12 22.09 -12.40
C ASN A 567 -26.49 21.79 -11.02
N ALA A 568 -26.25 20.53 -10.73
CA ALA A 568 -25.60 20.13 -9.47
C ALA A 568 -24.18 20.71 -9.33
N LEU A 569 -23.40 20.75 -10.43
CA LEU A 569 -22.10 21.40 -10.46
C LEU A 569 -22.19 22.92 -10.29
N SER A 570 -23.14 23.55 -10.97
CA SER A 570 -23.35 25.01 -10.89
C SER A 570 -23.78 25.46 -9.49
N GLU A 571 -24.71 24.75 -8.86
CA GLU A 571 -25.11 25.00 -7.48
C GLU A 571 -23.96 24.92 -6.50
N PHE A 572 -23.07 23.95 -6.67
CA PHE A 572 -21.87 23.81 -5.83
C PHE A 572 -20.81 24.88 -6.12
N ARG A 573 -20.66 25.31 -7.38
CA ARG A 573 -19.70 26.36 -7.78
C ARG A 573 -20.07 27.73 -7.23
N PHE A 574 -21.35 28.07 -7.23
CA PHE A 574 -21.85 29.39 -6.86
C PHE A 574 -22.49 29.46 -5.46
N GLY A 575 -22.73 28.33 -4.79
CA GLY A 575 -23.31 28.25 -3.47
C GLY A 575 -22.37 28.59 -2.32
N GLN A 576 -22.93 28.92 -1.15
CA GLN A 576 -22.17 29.05 0.10
C GLN A 576 -21.68 27.66 0.55
N ARG A 577 -20.37 27.50 0.64
CA ARG A 577 -19.73 26.21 0.95
C ARG A 577 -19.74 25.92 2.45
N ARG A 578 -20.20 24.71 2.83
CA ARG A 578 -20.20 24.19 4.19
C ARG A 578 -19.40 22.88 4.27
N LYS A 579 -18.97 22.53 5.46
CA LYS A 579 -18.27 21.25 5.69
C LYS A 579 -19.17 20.07 5.30
N GLY A 580 -18.74 19.25 4.35
CA GLY A 580 -19.48 18.08 3.85
C GLY A 580 -20.20 18.28 2.51
N ASP A 581 -20.22 19.50 1.94
CA ASP A 581 -20.90 19.76 0.67
C ASP A 581 -20.20 19.05 -0.51
N ALA A 582 -18.89 18.85 -0.45
CA ALA A 582 -18.16 18.05 -1.43
C ALA A 582 -18.68 16.61 -1.51
N LEU A 583 -18.93 15.96 -0.37
CA LEU A 583 -19.48 14.61 -0.33
C LEU A 583 -20.92 14.57 -0.85
N ARG A 584 -21.71 15.59 -0.55
CA ARG A 584 -23.08 15.72 -1.08
C ARG A 584 -23.08 15.88 -2.59
N LEU A 585 -22.19 16.72 -3.13
CA LEU A 585 -22.02 16.88 -4.57
C LEU A 585 -21.69 15.54 -5.24
N ILE A 586 -20.62 14.88 -4.78
CA ILE A 586 -20.18 13.59 -5.32
C ILE A 586 -21.34 12.57 -5.32
N THR A 587 -22.07 12.48 -4.20
CA THR A 587 -23.20 11.56 -4.08
C THR A 587 -24.32 11.93 -5.08
N ARG A 588 -24.62 13.22 -5.24
CA ARG A 588 -25.64 13.69 -6.18
C ARG A 588 -25.24 13.41 -7.63
N LEU A 589 -23.99 13.70 -8.00
CA LEU A 589 -23.49 13.44 -9.34
C LEU A 589 -23.54 11.94 -9.69
N LYS A 590 -23.16 11.07 -8.75
CA LYS A 590 -23.26 9.61 -8.93
C LYS A 590 -24.72 9.14 -9.10
N LEU A 591 -25.64 9.67 -8.33
CA LEU A 591 -27.06 9.33 -8.46
C LEU A 591 -27.65 9.80 -9.81
N VAL A 592 -27.17 10.90 -10.37
CA VAL A 592 -27.53 11.33 -11.73
C VAL A 592 -26.96 10.37 -12.78
N CYS A 593 -25.71 9.92 -12.60
CA CYS A 593 -25.09 8.90 -13.46
C CYS A 593 -25.85 7.56 -13.42
N ASP A 594 -26.51 7.22 -12.31
CA ASP A 594 -27.32 6.00 -12.16
C ASP A 594 -28.74 6.13 -12.78
N GLY A 595 -28.84 6.83 -13.89
CA GLY A 595 -30.10 7.19 -14.55
C GLY A 595 -30.59 6.17 -15.59
N LYS A 596 -31.45 6.68 -16.49
CA LYS A 596 -32.14 5.86 -17.51
C LYS A 596 -31.19 5.25 -18.52
N ALA A 597 -30.15 5.98 -18.93
CA ALA A 597 -29.19 5.49 -19.92
C ALA A 597 -28.48 4.20 -19.45
N LYS A 598 -28.01 4.17 -18.23
CA LYS A 598 -27.47 2.95 -17.61
C LYS A 598 -28.53 1.85 -17.47
N LEU A 599 -29.76 2.20 -17.08
CA LEU A 599 -30.83 1.22 -16.97
C LEU A 599 -31.11 0.55 -18.31
N GLU A 600 -31.25 1.30 -19.40
CA GLU A 600 -31.50 0.75 -20.74
C GLU A 600 -30.38 -0.21 -21.16
N ARG A 601 -29.11 0.15 -20.91
CA ARG A 601 -27.99 -0.73 -21.19
C ARG A 601 -28.00 -1.98 -20.31
N LEU A 602 -28.34 -1.83 -19.02
CA LEU A 602 -28.50 -2.98 -18.10
C LEU A 602 -29.59 -3.94 -18.56
N LEU A 603 -30.75 -3.42 -18.97
CA LEU A 603 -31.87 -4.26 -19.43
C LEU A 603 -31.50 -5.04 -20.69
N ALA A 604 -30.82 -4.39 -21.66
CA ALA A 604 -30.32 -5.05 -22.87
C ALA A 604 -29.29 -6.13 -22.53
N LEU A 605 -28.33 -5.83 -21.64
CA LEU A 605 -27.32 -6.77 -21.20
C LEU A 605 -27.93 -7.99 -20.47
N VAL A 606 -28.90 -7.78 -19.59
CA VAL A 606 -29.58 -8.88 -18.88
C VAL A 606 -30.39 -9.75 -19.87
N GLU A 607 -30.98 -9.16 -20.91
CA GLU A 607 -31.68 -9.89 -21.95
C GLU A 607 -30.71 -10.81 -22.75
N GLU A 608 -29.54 -10.30 -23.13
CA GLU A 608 -28.47 -11.08 -23.78
C GLU A 608 -27.99 -12.23 -22.90
N ILE A 609 -27.77 -11.97 -21.60
CA ILE A 609 -27.34 -12.98 -20.62
C ILE A 609 -28.40 -14.06 -20.45
N PHE A 610 -29.67 -13.68 -20.36
CA PHE A 610 -30.75 -14.67 -20.24
C PHE A 610 -30.94 -15.49 -21.51
N ALA A 611 -30.73 -14.90 -22.70
CA ALA A 611 -30.76 -15.62 -23.96
C ALA A 611 -29.64 -16.67 -24.05
N SER A 612 -28.50 -16.44 -23.39
CA SER A 612 -27.42 -17.43 -23.25
C SER A 612 -27.67 -18.49 -22.21
N GLY A 613 -28.79 -18.45 -21.49
CA GLY A 613 -29.11 -19.39 -20.42
C GLY A 613 -28.31 -19.14 -19.11
N GLU A 614 -27.76 -17.95 -18.95
CA GLU A 614 -26.89 -17.61 -17.81
C GLU A 614 -27.54 -16.65 -16.81
N SER A 615 -27.02 -16.65 -15.58
CA SER A 615 -27.53 -15.82 -14.48
C SER A 615 -26.58 -14.66 -14.20
N VAL A 616 -27.09 -13.57 -13.65
CA VAL A 616 -26.36 -12.33 -13.39
C VAL A 616 -26.53 -11.83 -11.96
N LEU A 617 -25.44 -11.34 -11.36
CA LEU A 617 -25.49 -10.53 -10.14
C LEU A 617 -25.39 -9.05 -10.52
N VAL A 618 -26.29 -8.22 -9.98
CA VAL A 618 -26.29 -6.77 -10.19
C VAL A 618 -26.01 -6.07 -8.87
N PHE A 619 -24.90 -5.40 -8.77
CA PHE A 619 -24.47 -4.67 -7.57
C PHE A 619 -24.73 -3.19 -7.70
N SER A 620 -25.26 -2.57 -6.62
CA SER A 620 -25.37 -1.14 -6.45
C SER A 620 -25.03 -0.72 -5.03
N GLN A 621 -24.46 0.49 -4.86
CA GLN A 621 -24.17 1.09 -3.56
C GLN A 621 -25.45 1.51 -2.83
N TYR A 622 -26.45 1.96 -3.59
CA TYR A 622 -27.63 2.63 -3.08
C TYR A 622 -28.83 1.67 -3.03
N VAL A 623 -29.40 1.49 -1.83
CA VAL A 623 -30.57 0.62 -1.65
C VAL A 623 -31.75 1.09 -2.51
N LYS A 624 -31.96 2.42 -2.61
CA LYS A 624 -33.01 3.00 -3.45
C LYS A 624 -32.85 2.68 -4.94
N VAL A 625 -31.60 2.72 -5.43
CA VAL A 625 -31.27 2.32 -6.81
C VAL A 625 -31.53 0.83 -6.99
N GLY A 626 -31.10 -0.03 -6.06
CA GLY A 626 -31.38 -1.46 -6.12
C GLY A 626 -32.87 -1.80 -6.12
N GLU A 627 -33.70 -1.09 -5.35
CA GLU A 627 -35.17 -1.23 -5.38
C GLU A 627 -35.76 -0.78 -6.71
N TRP A 628 -35.25 0.31 -7.29
CA TRP A 628 -35.66 0.78 -8.59
C TRP A 628 -35.26 -0.21 -9.71
N LEU A 629 -34.03 -0.68 -9.74
CA LEU A 629 -33.55 -1.69 -10.68
C LEU A 629 -34.41 -2.96 -10.60
N LYS A 630 -34.72 -3.42 -9.40
CA LYS A 630 -35.61 -4.56 -9.20
C LYS A 630 -36.96 -4.35 -9.88
N ARG A 631 -37.60 -3.22 -9.67
CA ARG A 631 -38.92 -2.91 -10.27
C ARG A 631 -38.86 -2.86 -11.80
N GLU A 632 -37.83 -2.23 -12.36
CA GLU A 632 -37.69 -2.14 -13.83
C GLU A 632 -37.37 -3.49 -14.48
N LEU A 633 -36.52 -4.31 -13.83
CA LEU A 633 -36.28 -5.70 -14.28
C LEU A 633 -37.54 -6.54 -14.19
N GLU A 634 -38.30 -6.47 -13.08
CA GLU A 634 -39.58 -7.18 -12.92
C GLU A 634 -40.60 -6.79 -13.99
N LYS A 635 -40.67 -5.50 -14.31
CA LYS A 635 -41.54 -4.96 -15.37
C LYS A 635 -41.11 -5.46 -16.77
N ARG A 636 -39.81 -5.43 -17.09
CA ARG A 636 -39.26 -5.82 -18.38
C ARG A 636 -39.44 -7.31 -18.68
N PHE A 637 -39.18 -8.16 -17.68
CA PHE A 637 -39.20 -9.62 -17.82
C PHE A 637 -40.46 -10.31 -17.30
N SER A 638 -41.43 -9.55 -16.78
CA SER A 638 -42.69 -10.04 -16.23
C SER A 638 -42.57 -11.17 -15.20
N ARG A 639 -41.50 -11.11 -14.39
CA ARG A 639 -41.22 -12.10 -13.31
C ARG A 639 -40.54 -11.42 -12.11
N LYS A 640 -40.63 -12.09 -10.93
CA LYS A 640 -40.04 -11.54 -9.70
C LYS A 640 -38.58 -11.86 -9.59
N PHE A 641 -37.80 -10.88 -9.13
CA PHE A 641 -36.39 -11.00 -8.82
C PHE A 641 -36.09 -10.78 -7.35
N GLN A 642 -34.99 -11.31 -6.86
CA GLN A 642 -34.54 -11.14 -5.48
C GLN A 642 -33.68 -9.90 -5.34
N PHE A 643 -33.81 -9.18 -4.21
CA PHE A 643 -32.93 -8.07 -3.84
C PHE A 643 -32.42 -8.29 -2.42
N LEU A 644 -31.10 -8.32 -2.23
CA LEU A 644 -30.42 -8.50 -0.95
C LEU A 644 -29.83 -7.19 -0.46
N HIS A 645 -30.25 -6.73 0.70
CA HIS A 645 -29.76 -5.49 1.33
C HIS A 645 -29.62 -5.59 2.85
N GLY A 646 -28.95 -4.62 3.47
CA GLY A 646 -28.56 -4.67 4.89
C GLY A 646 -29.69 -4.77 5.90
N ALA A 647 -30.88 -4.22 5.60
CA ALA A 647 -32.02 -4.21 6.52
C ALA A 647 -32.73 -5.57 6.66
N LEU A 648 -32.42 -6.57 5.83
CA LEU A 648 -33.06 -7.87 5.88
C LEU A 648 -32.57 -8.70 7.07
N GLY A 649 -33.48 -9.40 7.73
CA GLY A 649 -33.15 -10.38 8.77
C GLY A 649 -32.44 -11.63 8.22
N ALA A 650 -31.76 -12.39 9.07
CA ALA A 650 -30.94 -13.54 8.66
C ALA A 650 -31.76 -14.61 7.91
N LYS A 651 -32.92 -14.98 8.41
CA LYS A 651 -33.82 -15.98 7.78
C LYS A 651 -34.26 -15.59 6.37
N GLU A 652 -34.59 -14.30 6.19
CA GLU A 652 -35.04 -13.78 4.89
C GLU A 652 -33.87 -13.74 3.88
N ARG A 653 -32.67 -13.43 4.33
CA ARG A 653 -31.45 -13.50 3.49
C ARG A 653 -31.20 -14.91 3.01
N GLU A 654 -31.21 -15.89 3.92
CA GLU A 654 -31.04 -17.31 3.59
C GLU A 654 -32.12 -17.79 2.58
N ARG A 655 -33.35 -17.36 2.78
CA ARG A 655 -34.47 -17.70 1.86
C ARG A 655 -34.22 -17.16 0.45
N ARG A 656 -33.80 -15.88 0.32
CA ARG A 656 -33.53 -15.25 -0.99
C ARG A 656 -32.32 -15.86 -1.70
N ILE A 657 -31.27 -16.17 -0.97
CA ILE A 657 -30.08 -16.84 -1.51
C ILE A 657 -30.46 -18.26 -1.99
N ALA A 658 -31.18 -19.00 -1.19
CA ALA A 658 -31.66 -20.33 -1.58
C ALA A 658 -32.56 -20.29 -2.82
N ALA A 659 -33.48 -19.32 -2.89
CA ALA A 659 -34.36 -19.14 -4.04
C ALA A 659 -33.56 -18.85 -5.33
N PHE A 660 -32.53 -17.99 -5.26
CA PHE A 660 -31.65 -17.72 -6.39
C PHE A 660 -30.86 -18.98 -6.80
N SER A 661 -30.25 -19.67 -5.82
CA SER A 661 -29.37 -20.81 -6.09
C SER A 661 -30.09 -22.03 -6.62
N SER A 662 -31.34 -22.26 -6.18
CA SER A 662 -32.15 -23.46 -6.56
C SER A 662 -32.99 -23.26 -7.81
N SER A 663 -33.14 -22.02 -8.31
CA SER A 663 -33.91 -21.76 -9.54
C SER A 663 -33.26 -22.46 -10.74
N PRO A 664 -34.00 -23.24 -11.54
CA PRO A 664 -33.48 -23.88 -12.74
C PRO A 664 -33.31 -22.88 -13.91
N ALA A 665 -34.01 -21.77 -13.88
CA ALA A 665 -33.97 -20.76 -14.91
C ALA A 665 -32.84 -19.76 -14.70
N PRO A 666 -32.39 -19.03 -15.75
CA PRO A 666 -31.53 -17.86 -15.62
C PRO A 666 -32.16 -16.83 -14.70
N GLU A 667 -31.38 -16.26 -13.79
CA GLU A 667 -31.86 -15.33 -12.75
C GLU A 667 -30.99 -14.07 -12.66
N ALA A 668 -31.64 -12.94 -12.39
CA ALA A 668 -30.95 -11.73 -11.94
C ALA A 668 -31.08 -11.60 -10.42
N PHE A 669 -29.97 -11.45 -9.72
CA PHE A 669 -29.97 -11.22 -8.28
C PHE A 669 -29.35 -9.86 -8.00
N ILE A 670 -30.16 -8.94 -7.46
CA ILE A 670 -29.73 -7.59 -7.11
C ILE A 670 -29.15 -7.64 -5.69
N LEU A 671 -28.03 -6.97 -5.49
CA LEU A 671 -27.34 -6.93 -4.20
C LEU A 671 -26.85 -5.52 -3.88
N SER A 672 -27.02 -5.09 -2.63
CA SER A 672 -26.29 -3.91 -2.20
C SER A 672 -24.82 -4.27 -1.97
N LEU A 673 -23.88 -3.44 -2.45
CA LEU A 673 -22.44 -3.67 -2.37
C LEU A 673 -21.97 -4.00 -0.96
N ARG A 674 -22.45 -3.27 0.05
CA ARG A 674 -22.12 -3.52 1.46
C ARG A 674 -22.60 -4.87 1.97
N THR A 675 -23.71 -5.39 1.45
CA THR A 675 -24.28 -6.67 1.88
C THR A 675 -23.73 -7.82 1.04
N GLY A 676 -23.55 -7.62 -0.26
CA GLY A 676 -22.94 -8.57 -1.16
C GLY A 676 -21.45 -8.84 -0.85
N GLY A 677 -20.79 -7.92 -0.13
CA GLY A 677 -19.38 -8.05 0.27
C GLY A 677 -19.09 -9.15 1.29
N PHE A 678 -20.08 -9.81 1.90
CA PHE A 678 -19.85 -10.76 2.99
C PHE A 678 -20.26 -12.19 2.67
N GLY A 679 -19.29 -13.06 2.42
CA GLY A 679 -19.34 -14.53 2.56
C GLY A 679 -20.34 -15.34 1.72
N LEU A 680 -21.07 -14.71 0.82
CA LEU A 680 -22.05 -15.40 0.01
C LEU A 680 -21.38 -16.29 -1.05
N ASN A 681 -21.93 -17.48 -1.30
CA ASN A 681 -21.50 -18.35 -2.40
C ASN A 681 -22.57 -18.32 -3.49
N LEU A 682 -22.29 -17.64 -4.61
CA LEU A 682 -23.23 -17.38 -5.69
C LEU A 682 -22.69 -17.85 -7.05
N VAL A 683 -22.03 -19.00 -7.08
CA VAL A 683 -21.39 -19.60 -8.27
C VAL A 683 -22.34 -19.90 -9.42
N LYS A 684 -23.66 -19.87 -9.20
CA LYS A 684 -24.66 -20.00 -10.26
C LYS A 684 -24.54 -18.91 -11.32
N ALA A 685 -24.16 -17.68 -10.93
CA ALA A 685 -24.00 -16.59 -11.86
C ALA A 685 -22.64 -16.64 -12.55
N ALA A 686 -22.61 -16.46 -13.86
CA ALA A 686 -21.39 -16.26 -14.66
C ALA A 686 -21.15 -14.77 -14.99
N HIS A 687 -22.14 -13.92 -14.77
CA HIS A 687 -22.05 -12.49 -15.01
C HIS A 687 -22.22 -11.68 -13.73
N VAL A 688 -21.41 -10.63 -13.60
CA VAL A 688 -21.47 -9.66 -12.52
C VAL A 688 -21.54 -8.27 -13.14
N VAL A 689 -22.53 -7.48 -12.75
CA VAL A 689 -22.69 -6.10 -13.19
C VAL A 689 -22.48 -5.17 -12.00
N HIS A 690 -21.50 -4.30 -12.07
CA HIS A 690 -21.36 -3.15 -11.19
C HIS A 690 -22.09 -1.98 -11.83
N PHE A 691 -23.31 -1.70 -11.37
CA PHE A 691 -24.17 -0.66 -11.92
C PHE A 691 -23.63 0.74 -11.63
N ASP A 692 -23.08 0.92 -10.43
CA ASP A 692 -22.34 2.10 -10.01
C ASP A 692 -20.93 1.73 -9.54
N ARG A 693 -19.95 2.56 -9.85
CA ARG A 693 -18.54 2.34 -9.51
C ARG A 693 -18.27 2.68 -8.04
N TRP A 694 -17.51 1.81 -7.35
CA TRP A 694 -17.03 2.10 -6.00
C TRP A 694 -15.62 2.68 -6.03
N TRP A 695 -15.34 3.58 -5.08
CA TRP A 695 -14.03 4.24 -4.96
C TRP A 695 -12.89 3.31 -4.56
N ASN A 696 -13.18 2.19 -3.92
CA ASN A 696 -12.23 1.19 -3.50
C ASN A 696 -12.41 -0.08 -4.34
N PRO A 697 -11.46 -0.36 -5.27
CA PRO A 697 -11.51 -1.56 -6.11
C PRO A 697 -11.57 -2.87 -5.31
N ALA A 698 -11.02 -2.90 -4.09
CA ALA A 698 -11.06 -4.09 -3.24
C ALA A 698 -12.50 -4.49 -2.90
N VAL A 699 -13.41 -3.53 -2.70
CA VAL A 699 -14.84 -3.80 -2.42
C VAL A 699 -15.53 -4.35 -3.66
N GLU A 700 -15.27 -3.80 -4.86
CA GLU A 700 -15.80 -4.33 -6.13
C GLU A 700 -15.25 -5.75 -6.40
N ASN A 701 -13.96 -5.95 -6.21
CA ASN A 701 -13.34 -7.28 -6.34
C ASN A 701 -13.94 -8.26 -5.34
N GLN A 702 -14.16 -7.83 -4.09
CA GLN A 702 -14.80 -8.64 -3.06
C GLN A 702 -16.21 -9.06 -3.46
N ALA A 703 -17.00 -8.18 -4.05
CA ALA A 703 -18.33 -8.47 -4.56
C ALA A 703 -18.28 -9.45 -5.75
N THR A 704 -17.39 -9.20 -6.71
CA THR A 704 -17.17 -10.08 -7.87
C THR A 704 -16.72 -11.48 -7.45
N ASP A 705 -15.89 -11.59 -6.44
CA ASP A 705 -15.39 -12.86 -5.92
C ASP A 705 -16.46 -13.73 -5.23
N ARG A 706 -17.73 -13.32 -5.24
CA ARG A 706 -18.89 -14.17 -4.86
C ARG A 706 -19.22 -15.20 -5.94
N THR A 707 -18.90 -14.89 -7.18
CA THR A 707 -19.08 -15.77 -8.32
C THR A 707 -17.79 -16.47 -8.74
N HIS A 708 -16.67 -15.75 -8.71
CA HIS A 708 -15.35 -16.25 -9.08
C HIS A 708 -14.68 -16.97 -7.91
N ARG A 709 -15.17 -18.17 -7.62
CA ARG A 709 -14.78 -19.04 -6.50
C ARG A 709 -14.55 -20.47 -6.94
N ILE A 710 -13.95 -21.26 -6.05
CA ILE A 710 -13.87 -22.70 -6.19
C ILE A 710 -15.27 -23.27 -6.44
N GLY A 711 -15.42 -24.03 -7.52
CA GLY A 711 -16.70 -24.56 -7.99
C GLY A 711 -17.31 -23.80 -9.17
N GLN A 712 -16.75 -22.63 -9.55
CA GLN A 712 -17.11 -21.96 -10.79
C GLN A 712 -16.27 -22.55 -11.94
N THR A 713 -16.94 -23.15 -12.90
CA THR A 713 -16.32 -23.77 -14.08
C THR A 713 -16.42 -22.90 -15.34
N LYS A 714 -17.29 -21.87 -15.30
CA LYS A 714 -17.49 -20.95 -16.41
C LYS A 714 -16.60 -19.72 -16.28
N THR A 715 -16.30 -19.08 -17.40
CA THR A 715 -15.70 -17.73 -17.41
C THR A 715 -16.64 -16.76 -16.73
N VAL A 716 -16.12 -15.96 -15.80
CA VAL A 716 -16.87 -14.91 -15.12
C VAL A 716 -16.65 -13.58 -15.83
N PHE A 717 -17.72 -13.01 -16.39
CA PHE A 717 -17.72 -11.70 -17.02
C PHE A 717 -18.12 -10.63 -15.99
N VAL A 718 -17.28 -9.62 -15.85
CA VAL A 718 -17.48 -8.50 -14.92
C VAL A 718 -17.72 -7.24 -15.70
N HIS A 719 -18.99 -6.84 -15.80
CA HIS A 719 -19.41 -5.62 -16.50
C HIS A 719 -19.35 -4.44 -15.55
N ARG A 720 -18.59 -3.42 -15.91
CA ARG A 720 -18.46 -2.17 -15.15
C ARG A 720 -19.17 -1.06 -15.91
N MET A 721 -20.32 -0.62 -15.40
CA MET A 721 -21.08 0.45 -16.07
C MET A 721 -20.50 1.82 -15.72
N ILE A 722 -20.19 2.63 -16.71
CA ILE A 722 -19.48 3.90 -16.59
C ILE A 722 -20.21 4.96 -17.40
N SER A 723 -20.64 6.03 -16.76
CA SER A 723 -21.22 7.17 -17.47
C SER A 723 -20.11 8.00 -18.10
N SER A 724 -20.10 8.07 -19.46
CA SER A 724 -19.09 8.77 -20.26
C SER A 724 -19.06 10.26 -19.97
N GLY A 725 -17.87 10.87 -19.97
CA GLY A 725 -17.67 12.30 -19.76
C GLY A 725 -17.92 12.78 -18.34
N THR A 726 -18.16 11.89 -17.37
CA THR A 726 -18.54 12.23 -15.99
C THR A 726 -17.44 11.94 -14.97
N ILE A 727 -17.75 12.26 -13.71
CA ILE A 727 -16.89 11.89 -12.56
C ILE A 727 -16.61 10.38 -12.50
N GLU A 728 -17.50 9.51 -12.99
CA GLU A 728 -17.28 8.05 -12.95
C GLU A 728 -16.17 7.62 -13.89
N GLU A 729 -16.12 8.18 -15.09
CA GLU A 729 -15.04 7.90 -16.04
C GLU A 729 -13.68 8.38 -15.48
N ARG A 730 -13.66 9.58 -14.88
CA ARG A 730 -12.45 10.10 -14.20
C ARG A 730 -11.97 9.20 -13.09
N VAL A 731 -12.90 8.70 -12.29
CA VAL A 731 -12.59 7.75 -11.21
C VAL A 731 -12.06 6.46 -11.79
N HIS A 732 -12.66 5.97 -12.87
CA HIS A 732 -12.21 4.77 -13.56
C HIS A 732 -10.76 4.94 -14.09
N GLU A 733 -10.47 6.01 -14.82
CA GLU A 733 -9.12 6.36 -15.28
C GLU A 733 -8.10 6.42 -14.13
N LEU A 734 -8.47 7.06 -13.02
CA LEU A 734 -7.63 7.15 -11.83
C LEU A 734 -7.36 5.79 -11.18
N LEU A 735 -8.35 4.91 -11.16
CA LEU A 735 -8.21 3.57 -10.59
C LEU A 735 -7.33 2.68 -11.47
N GLU A 736 -7.47 2.76 -12.79
CA GLU A 736 -6.64 2.04 -13.76
C GLU A 736 -5.17 2.52 -13.72
N SER A 737 -4.93 3.84 -13.72
CA SER A 737 -3.57 4.41 -13.64
C SER A 737 -2.83 4.07 -12.35
N LYS A 738 -3.53 3.99 -11.23
CA LYS A 738 -2.96 3.64 -9.92
C LYS A 738 -2.73 2.14 -9.76
N SER A 739 -3.51 1.29 -10.41
CA SER A 739 -3.28 -0.15 -10.48
C SER A 739 -1.94 -0.48 -11.13
N ALA A 740 -1.49 0.35 -12.07
CA ALA A 740 -0.17 0.21 -12.71
C ALA A 740 1.00 0.75 -11.85
N LEU A 741 0.76 1.69 -10.92
CA LEU A 741 1.81 2.42 -10.20
C LEU A 741 1.92 2.08 -8.69
N ALA A 742 0.95 1.46 -8.08
CA ALA A 742 1.02 1.26 -6.64
C ALA A 742 0.13 0.14 -6.10
N SER A 743 0.68 -1.01 -5.92
CA SER A 743 0.28 -1.92 -4.83
C SER A 743 0.35 -1.27 -3.42
N GLY A 744 0.62 0.02 -3.33
CA GLY A 744 0.80 0.78 -2.08
C GLY A 744 -0.17 1.94 -1.80
N ILE A 745 -1.00 2.41 -2.75
CA ILE A 745 -1.78 3.66 -2.59
C ILE A 745 -3.31 3.47 -2.72
N VAL A 746 -3.82 2.28 -2.92
CA VAL A 746 -5.25 2.02 -3.18
C VAL A 746 -6.20 2.32 -1.99
N ALA A 747 -5.66 2.70 -0.86
CA ALA A 747 -6.39 2.83 0.40
C ALA A 747 -7.11 4.15 0.66
N GLY A 748 -7.14 5.08 -0.26
CA GLY A 748 -7.62 6.43 0.01
C GLY A 748 -8.66 7.00 -0.96
N GLY A 749 -9.36 6.20 -1.75
CA GLY A 749 -10.22 6.71 -2.82
C GLY A 749 -11.18 7.81 -2.40
N GLU A 750 -12.09 7.54 -1.48
CA GLU A 750 -13.05 8.52 -0.94
C GLU A 750 -12.33 9.59 -0.09
N SER A 751 -11.37 9.18 0.71
CA SER A 751 -10.53 10.06 1.53
C SER A 751 -9.60 10.97 0.72
N TYR A 752 -9.20 10.58 -0.48
CA TYR A 752 -8.42 11.39 -1.40
C TYR A 752 -9.26 12.55 -1.97
N LEU A 753 -10.47 12.26 -2.45
CA LEU A 753 -11.37 13.29 -2.98
C LEU A 753 -11.84 14.27 -1.90
N MET A 754 -11.98 13.80 -0.65
CA MET A 754 -12.32 14.67 0.50
C MET A 754 -11.17 15.61 0.90
N LYS A 755 -9.94 15.35 0.43
CA LYS A 755 -8.77 16.20 0.65
C LYS A 755 -8.51 17.19 -0.50
N LEU A 756 -9.21 17.01 -1.64
CA LEU A 756 -9.11 17.94 -2.76
C LEU A 756 -9.74 19.29 -2.39
N GLU A 757 -9.13 20.36 -2.87
CA GLU A 757 -9.75 21.66 -2.81
C GLU A 757 -11.01 21.70 -3.68
N ALA A 758 -11.97 22.55 -3.32
CA ALA A 758 -13.27 22.56 -3.97
C ALA A 758 -13.17 22.86 -5.48
N ASP A 759 -12.23 23.70 -5.89
CA ASP A 759 -12.02 24.04 -7.31
C ASP A 759 -11.39 22.88 -8.10
N GLU A 760 -10.60 22.06 -7.43
CA GLU A 760 -10.03 20.83 -7.99
C GLU A 760 -11.10 19.75 -8.15
N LEU A 761 -12.01 19.63 -7.17
CA LEU A 761 -13.15 18.72 -7.24
C LEU A 761 -14.10 19.10 -8.39
N VAL A 762 -14.40 20.39 -8.57
CA VAL A 762 -15.21 20.88 -9.70
C VAL A 762 -14.53 20.51 -11.02
N ARG A 763 -13.26 20.77 -11.16
CA ARG A 763 -12.47 20.48 -12.39
C ARG A 763 -12.47 19.00 -12.76
N ILE A 764 -12.39 18.12 -11.75
CA ILE A 764 -12.46 16.66 -11.94
C ILE A 764 -13.88 16.20 -12.30
N SER A 765 -14.89 16.93 -11.89
CA SER A 765 -16.31 16.58 -12.07
C SER A 765 -16.96 17.25 -13.28
N GLU A 766 -16.29 18.16 -13.99
CA GLU A 766 -16.83 18.79 -15.21
C GLU A 766 -17.08 17.75 -16.31
N LEU A 767 -18.20 17.90 -17.04
CA LEU A 767 -18.51 17.09 -18.21
C LEU A 767 -17.47 17.34 -19.31
N ARG A 768 -17.07 16.26 -19.98
CA ARG A 768 -16.21 16.29 -21.19
C ARG A 768 -17.02 16.25 -22.46
#